data_697f48064a87d9677834a75523c027a9
#
_entry.id   697f48064a87d9677834a75523c027a9
#
_cell.length_a   1.000
_cell.length_b   1.000
_cell.length_c   1.000
_cell.angle_alpha   90.00
_cell.angle_beta   90.00
_cell.angle_gamma   90.00
#
_symmetry.space_group_name_H-M   'P 1'
#
loop_
_entity.id
_entity.type
_entity.pdbx_description
1 polymer ?
#
loop_
_entity_poly.entity_id
_entity_poly.type
_entity_poly.pdbx_seq_one_letter_code
_entity_poly.pdbx_strand_id
1 'polypeptide(L)'
;MTTMNQLFDSTMFFGGNAPFVEELYENYLNDPTSVDAEWRDYFDRLAQMPGYVARDVAHAPVIAAFAELAKDGGFRPSAPASSATEHKKQSAVGQLVTAYRSLGTRWADLDPLKRLPRPKIDELEPSFYGFTDADLNQTFSVGSLKGLPDNAKLGDILETLKQTYCSTVGVEYMYMTDYNEKRWLQERLESIRSRPSYSADQKKRILERLTAAETLERYLHTKYVGQKRFSLEGGESLIVAMDEAIRTGGANGVDEVVVGMAHRGRLNVLVNTLGKAPSMLFAEFEGKKKSDLTAGDVKYHMGFSSDVSTPGGPCHLTLAFNPSHLEIVNPVVEGSVYARQVRRGEDSKAKVMPILIHGDSAVAGQGVNQEMLNFAQTRGYGTGGTLHIVVNNQVGFTTSDPRDYRSGHYCTDIFKMVDAPIFHVNGDDPEAVALVTQIAVEYRQKYAKDVVIDIICFRKLGHNEQDEPMVTQPLMYKIISKHPGTRKVYGDKLVAEGTLPADGPDQMIKEYREHLDKGELLYNPVLAGYKHPNTIDWTPFLTKQYIETCDTTVPLKELKRLSQRLTTIPEGFSLHSRVKKIVEDRAAMGEGKLPVDWGMAENLAYASLLVSGYGVRISGEDVGRGTFFHRHAAFHDQNRTSWDVGTYHPLKNLQEKQAGFQCYDSVLSEEAVLAFDYGYASANPYELVVWEGQFGDFANGAQVVIDQFIASGEAKWGRACGLVMLLPHGYEGQGPEHSSARPERFMQLCAEMNMEVCVPTTAAQVFHMLRRQAVRMQRKPLIVMSPKSLLRHKDASSSLEELANGEFKRVIGEVDDLDPKKVKRVILCCGKVYYDLVNARREKKINDIAIVRLEQLYPFPKDSLEKELAKYPKATEVVWCQEEPRNQGAWYWIASRHHLDSQLGTKQKMLLVSRPASSSPAVGYLAKHNEQTKALIESALGKIEY
;
A
#
# COMPACT_ATOMS: atom_id res chain seq x y z
N MET A 1 34.64 -17.88 -7.00
CA MET A 1 36.04 -17.50 -6.62
C MET A 1 36.76 -16.75 -7.75
N THR A 2 36.39 -16.90 -9.01
CA THR A 2 37.02 -16.21 -10.17
C THR A 2 36.79 -14.70 -10.23
N THR A 3 35.61 -14.22 -9.85
CA THR A 3 35.25 -12.78 -9.91
C THR A 3 35.93 -11.93 -8.85
N MET A 4 36.24 -12.50 -7.70
CA MET A 4 36.89 -11.76 -6.60
C MET A 4 38.39 -11.61 -6.83
N ASN A 5 39.03 -12.62 -7.45
CA ASN A 5 40.45 -12.53 -7.86
C ASN A 5 40.64 -11.56 -9.02
N GLN A 6 39.67 -11.47 -9.97
CA GLN A 6 39.70 -10.47 -11.04
C GLN A 6 39.53 -9.02 -10.53
N LEU A 7 38.74 -8.82 -9.47
CA LEU A 7 38.63 -7.51 -8.81
C LEU A 7 39.87 -7.16 -8.00
N PHE A 8 40.56 -8.12 -7.40
CA PHE A 8 41.84 -7.92 -6.71
C PHE A 8 42.95 -7.55 -7.68
N ASP A 9 42.99 -8.18 -8.86
CA ASP A 9 44.00 -7.86 -9.89
C ASP A 9 43.79 -6.49 -10.55
N SER A 10 42.56 -5.95 -10.54
CA SER A 10 42.24 -4.62 -11.07
C SER A 10 42.43 -3.46 -10.07
N THR A 11 42.64 -3.77 -8.79
CA THR A 11 42.71 -2.74 -7.71
C THR A 11 43.97 -1.84 -7.82
N MET A 12 45.00 -2.29 -8.50
CA MET A 12 46.22 -1.46 -8.78
C MET A 12 45.96 -0.30 -9.75
N PHE A 13 44.86 -0.35 -10.54
CA PHE A 13 44.54 0.68 -11.53
C PHE A 13 43.64 1.80 -11.01
N PHE A 14 43.21 1.75 -9.75
CA PHE A 14 42.28 2.74 -9.18
C PHE A 14 43.02 3.75 -8.27
N GLY A 15 42.72 5.03 -8.47
CA GLY A 15 43.23 6.10 -7.62
C GLY A 15 44.52 6.76 -8.15
N GLY A 16 45.32 7.32 -7.24
CA GLY A 16 46.56 8.11 -7.59
C GLY A 16 47.68 7.34 -8.29
N ASN A 17 47.58 6.01 -8.38
CA ASN A 17 48.61 5.15 -9.00
C ASN A 17 48.35 4.88 -10.50
N ALA A 18 47.20 5.22 -11.04
CA ALA A 18 46.85 4.94 -12.44
C ALA A 18 47.86 5.58 -13.43
N PRO A 19 48.29 6.85 -13.28
CA PRO A 19 49.27 7.45 -14.19
C PRO A 19 50.63 6.77 -14.14
N PHE A 20 51.07 6.28 -12.96
CA PHE A 20 52.33 5.58 -12.81
C PHE A 20 52.33 4.21 -13.48
N VAL A 21 51.20 3.48 -13.34
CA VAL A 21 51.06 2.16 -14.00
C VAL A 21 50.89 2.31 -15.50
N GLU A 22 50.22 3.36 -15.97
CA GLU A 22 50.12 3.71 -17.39
C GLU A 22 51.50 4.01 -18.00
N GLU A 23 52.37 4.78 -17.31
CA GLU A 23 53.75 5.06 -17.75
C GLU A 23 54.59 3.76 -17.83
N LEU A 24 54.46 2.87 -16.87
CA LEU A 24 55.14 1.57 -16.91
C LEU A 24 54.64 0.68 -18.06
N TYR A 25 53.35 0.70 -18.33
CA TYR A 25 52.79 -0.04 -19.44
C TYR A 25 53.18 0.52 -20.81
N GLU A 26 53.24 1.82 -20.95
CA GLU A 26 53.79 2.48 -22.14
C GLU A 26 55.28 2.10 -22.39
N ASN A 27 56.10 2.07 -21.35
CA ASN A 27 57.48 1.62 -21.43
C ASN A 27 57.57 0.16 -21.82
N TYR A 28 56.73 -0.70 -21.26
CA TYR A 28 56.68 -2.14 -21.59
C TYR A 28 56.24 -2.35 -23.06
N LEU A 29 55.28 -1.62 -23.59
CA LEU A 29 54.86 -1.68 -25.00
C LEU A 29 55.96 -1.30 -25.97
N ASN A 30 56.86 -0.36 -25.58
CA ASN A 30 57.99 0.05 -26.39
C ASN A 30 59.16 -0.92 -26.31
N ASP A 31 59.50 -1.39 -25.10
CA ASP A 31 60.55 -2.38 -24.81
C ASP A 31 60.20 -3.17 -23.54
N PRO A 32 59.76 -4.41 -23.68
CA PRO A 32 59.42 -5.26 -22.52
C PRO A 32 60.52 -5.42 -21.47
N THR A 33 61.79 -5.15 -21.84
CA THR A 33 62.92 -5.25 -20.88
C THR A 33 63.14 -3.95 -20.09
N SER A 34 62.41 -2.88 -20.39
CA SER A 34 62.53 -1.58 -19.73
C SER A 34 61.83 -1.52 -18.37
N VAL A 35 61.02 -2.54 -18.00
CA VAL A 35 60.32 -2.62 -16.73
C VAL A 35 60.82 -3.80 -15.89
N ASP A 36 60.64 -3.72 -14.60
CA ASP A 36 61.04 -4.79 -13.65
C ASP A 36 60.35 -6.13 -13.93
N ALA A 37 60.99 -7.24 -13.53
CA ALA A 37 60.48 -8.58 -13.85
C ALA A 37 59.06 -8.82 -13.33
N GLU A 38 58.68 -8.26 -12.19
CA GLU A 38 57.32 -8.37 -11.63
C GLU A 38 56.25 -7.66 -12.47
N TRP A 39 56.58 -6.47 -13.02
CA TRP A 39 55.72 -5.74 -13.91
C TRP A 39 55.63 -6.38 -15.29
N ARG A 40 56.71 -6.97 -15.76
CA ARG A 40 56.72 -7.68 -17.04
C ARG A 40 55.80 -8.90 -16.96
N ASP A 41 55.92 -9.71 -15.93
CA ASP A 41 55.07 -10.90 -15.70
C ASP A 41 53.56 -10.51 -15.53
N TYR A 42 53.33 -9.33 -14.98
CA TYR A 42 51.96 -8.79 -14.86
C TYR A 42 51.39 -8.40 -16.24
N PHE A 43 52.09 -7.65 -17.04
CA PHE A 43 51.64 -7.21 -18.37
C PHE A 43 51.58 -8.37 -19.37
N ASP A 44 52.45 -9.38 -19.28
CA ASP A 44 52.38 -10.60 -20.05
C ASP A 44 51.12 -11.42 -19.76
N ARG A 45 50.69 -11.45 -18.50
CA ARG A 45 49.40 -12.07 -18.10
C ARG A 45 48.20 -11.25 -18.54
N LEU A 46 48.29 -9.94 -18.53
CA LEU A 46 47.23 -9.04 -19.03
C LEU A 46 46.97 -9.30 -20.53
N ALA A 47 48.01 -9.51 -21.30
CA ALA A 47 47.94 -9.84 -22.73
C ALA A 47 47.24 -11.17 -23.04
N GLN A 48 47.08 -12.08 -22.07
CA GLN A 48 46.46 -13.38 -22.21
C GLN A 48 45.00 -13.39 -21.75
N MET A 49 44.42 -12.28 -21.25
CA MET A 49 43.03 -12.18 -20.80
C MET A 49 42.01 -12.16 -21.96
N PRO A 50 40.85 -12.79 -21.80
CA PRO A 50 39.78 -12.72 -22.80
C PRO A 50 39.30 -11.26 -22.96
N GLY A 51 39.44 -10.72 -24.17
CA GLY A 51 39.06 -9.34 -24.48
C GLY A 51 40.24 -8.38 -24.70
N TYR A 52 41.47 -8.84 -24.50
CA TYR A 52 42.66 -8.07 -24.86
C TYR A 52 42.80 -7.93 -26.39
N VAL A 53 43.00 -6.69 -26.87
CA VAL A 53 43.19 -6.42 -28.30
C VAL A 53 44.64 -6.64 -28.65
N ALA A 54 44.92 -7.65 -29.49
CA ALA A 54 46.28 -8.11 -29.88
C ALA A 54 47.15 -7.04 -30.64
N ARG A 55 46.78 -5.77 -30.62
CA ARG A 55 47.46 -4.64 -31.24
C ARG A 55 47.40 -3.37 -30.39
N ASP A 56 47.64 -3.50 -29.11
CA ASP A 56 47.84 -2.30 -28.31
C ASP A 56 49.17 -1.64 -28.67
N VAL A 57 49.17 -0.31 -28.77
CA VAL A 57 50.34 0.47 -29.14
C VAL A 57 50.59 1.60 -28.15
N ALA A 58 51.83 1.90 -27.89
CA ALA A 58 52.20 3.00 -26.98
C ALA A 58 51.54 4.33 -27.41
N HIS A 59 50.88 5.00 -26.48
CA HIS A 59 50.17 6.25 -26.69
C HIS A 59 51.12 7.45 -26.73
N ALA A 60 52.32 7.37 -26.13
CA ALA A 60 53.28 8.45 -26.08
C ALA A 60 53.68 8.99 -27.49
N PRO A 61 53.91 8.15 -28.50
CA PRO A 61 54.15 8.66 -29.88
C PRO A 61 52.93 9.35 -30.50
N VAL A 62 51.71 8.87 -30.15
CA VAL A 62 50.46 9.46 -30.64
C VAL A 62 50.22 10.82 -29.98
N ILE A 63 50.45 10.91 -28.68
CA ILE A 63 50.38 12.16 -27.91
C ILE A 63 51.39 13.16 -28.42
N ALA A 64 52.63 12.72 -28.70
CA ALA A 64 53.67 13.55 -29.25
C ALA A 64 53.33 14.07 -30.68
N ALA A 65 52.72 13.19 -31.49
CA ALA A 65 52.27 13.60 -32.84
C ALA A 65 51.11 14.61 -32.75
N PHE A 66 50.17 14.45 -31.81
CA PHE A 66 49.13 15.46 -31.55
C PHE A 66 49.72 16.76 -30.99
N ALA A 67 50.69 16.69 -30.12
CA ALA A 67 51.39 17.89 -29.60
C ALA A 67 52.17 18.62 -30.66
N GLU A 68 52.80 17.92 -31.59
CA GLU A 68 53.43 18.52 -32.77
C GLU A 68 52.40 19.13 -33.75
N LEU A 69 51.33 18.41 -34.04
CA LEU A 69 50.20 18.93 -34.81
C LEU A 69 49.59 20.18 -34.16
N ALA A 70 49.55 20.25 -32.85
CA ALA A 70 49.11 21.44 -32.12
C ALA A 70 50.09 22.61 -32.20
N LYS A 71 51.43 22.35 -32.27
CA LYS A 71 52.46 23.35 -32.47
C LYS A 71 52.46 23.92 -33.89
N ASP A 72 52.19 23.12 -34.92
CA ASP A 72 52.07 23.51 -36.30
C ASP A 72 50.76 24.17 -36.71
N GLY A 73 49.98 24.63 -35.74
CA GLY A 73 48.73 25.36 -35.92
C GLY A 73 47.50 24.51 -36.13
N GLY A 74 47.54 23.24 -35.69
CA GLY A 74 46.36 22.38 -35.57
C GLY A 74 45.56 22.15 -36.86
N PHE A 75 44.88 21.03 -36.95
CA PHE A 75 43.79 20.82 -37.91
C PHE A 75 42.83 22.00 -37.78
N ARG A 76 43.01 23.02 -38.60
CA ARG A 76 41.92 23.94 -38.87
C ARG A 76 40.99 23.21 -39.82
N PRO A 77 39.79 22.75 -39.39
CA PRO A 77 38.76 22.49 -40.35
C PRO A 77 38.62 23.84 -41.09
N SER A 78 38.79 23.84 -42.38
CA SER A 78 38.50 25.01 -43.24
C SER A 78 36.99 25.16 -43.36
N ALA A 79 36.35 25.34 -42.23
CA ALA A 79 34.98 25.82 -42.12
C ALA A 79 35.11 27.35 -41.91
N PRO A 80 34.42 28.18 -42.67
CA PRO A 80 34.41 29.61 -42.43
C PRO A 80 34.00 29.90 -40.97
N ALA A 81 34.56 30.97 -40.38
CA ALA A 81 34.29 31.33 -38.96
C ALA A 81 32.77 31.46 -38.65
N SER A 82 31.94 31.65 -39.65
CA SER A 82 30.49 31.56 -39.58
C SER A 82 29.97 30.19 -39.18
N SER A 83 30.59 29.07 -39.62
CA SER A 83 30.11 27.71 -39.34
C SER A 83 30.33 27.25 -37.86
N ALA A 84 31.43 27.64 -37.24
CA ALA A 84 31.71 27.30 -35.84
C ALA A 84 30.75 28.02 -34.88
N THR A 85 30.37 29.25 -35.18
CA THR A 85 29.39 30.04 -34.42
C THR A 85 27.98 29.49 -34.62
N GLU A 86 27.62 29.07 -35.86
CA GLU A 86 26.35 28.45 -36.18
C GLU A 86 26.19 27.08 -35.48
N HIS A 87 27.23 26.23 -35.49
CA HIS A 87 27.21 24.96 -34.75
C HIS A 87 27.08 25.17 -33.24
N LYS A 88 27.74 26.18 -32.68
CA LYS A 88 27.60 26.52 -31.26
C LYS A 88 26.15 26.96 -30.92
N LYS A 89 25.57 27.82 -31.76
CA LYS A 89 24.17 28.26 -31.58
C LYS A 89 23.18 27.12 -31.79
N GLN A 90 23.41 26.20 -32.73
CA GLN A 90 22.57 25.03 -32.91
C GLN A 90 22.60 24.11 -31.68
N SER A 91 23.78 23.88 -31.09
CA SER A 91 23.88 23.13 -29.81
C SER A 91 23.15 23.85 -28.67
N ALA A 92 23.23 25.16 -28.62
CA ALA A 92 22.56 26.00 -27.64
C ALA A 92 21.02 25.91 -27.73
N VAL A 93 20.43 25.71 -28.92
CA VAL A 93 19.00 25.42 -29.07
C VAL A 93 18.63 24.11 -28.37
N GLY A 94 19.42 23.04 -28.53
CA GLY A 94 19.19 21.77 -27.85
C GLY A 94 19.27 21.90 -26.34
N GLN A 95 20.21 22.69 -25.82
CA GLN A 95 20.32 22.99 -24.39
C GLN A 95 19.09 23.77 -23.87
N LEU A 96 18.65 24.77 -24.63
CA LEU A 96 17.46 25.57 -24.28
C LEU A 96 16.19 24.71 -24.26
N VAL A 97 15.97 23.81 -25.24
CA VAL A 97 14.86 22.85 -25.24
C VAL A 97 14.90 21.97 -23.97
N THR A 98 16.08 21.47 -23.61
CA THR A 98 16.26 20.65 -22.41
C THR A 98 15.98 21.45 -21.13
N ALA A 99 16.40 22.70 -21.06
CA ALA A 99 16.12 23.59 -19.93
C ALA A 99 14.62 23.80 -19.73
N TYR A 100 13.87 24.10 -20.80
CA TYR A 100 12.41 24.25 -20.71
C TYR A 100 11.71 22.94 -20.25
N ARG A 101 12.14 21.78 -20.76
CA ARG A 101 11.62 20.47 -20.35
C ARG A 101 11.89 20.16 -18.87
N SER A 102 13.02 20.63 -18.34
CA SER A 102 13.45 20.35 -16.97
C SER A 102 13.00 21.39 -15.95
N LEU A 103 12.98 22.66 -16.33
CA LEU A 103 12.78 23.79 -15.42
C LEU A 103 11.53 24.63 -15.73
N GLY A 104 10.89 24.40 -16.89
CA GLY A 104 9.75 25.20 -17.34
C GLY A 104 8.62 25.26 -16.34
N THR A 105 8.35 24.17 -15.64
CA THR A 105 7.33 24.11 -14.59
C THR A 105 7.51 25.14 -13.48
N ARG A 106 8.76 25.50 -13.15
CA ARG A 106 9.07 26.52 -12.14
C ARG A 106 8.70 27.94 -12.56
N TRP A 107 8.53 28.17 -13.85
CA TRP A 107 8.13 29.46 -14.42
C TRP A 107 6.69 29.44 -14.97
N ALA A 108 5.96 28.32 -14.84
CA ALA A 108 4.58 28.20 -15.26
C ALA A 108 3.61 29.06 -14.42
N ASP A 109 2.48 29.48 -15.01
CA ASP A 109 1.44 30.29 -14.35
C ASP A 109 0.46 29.42 -13.59
N LEU A 110 0.95 28.84 -12.50
CA LEU A 110 0.24 27.80 -11.76
C LEU A 110 -0.63 28.34 -10.61
N ASP A 111 -0.26 29.50 -10.00
CA ASP A 111 -0.99 30.04 -8.84
C ASP A 111 -2.20 30.91 -9.28
N PRO A 112 -3.45 30.45 -9.09
CA PRO A 112 -4.64 31.24 -9.42
C PRO A 112 -4.72 32.56 -8.63
N LEU A 113 -4.09 32.63 -7.47
CA LEU A 113 -4.09 33.83 -6.62
C LEU A 113 -2.96 34.80 -6.97
N LYS A 114 -1.98 34.38 -7.77
CA LYS A 114 -0.81 35.21 -8.18
C LYS A 114 -0.13 35.92 -7.00
N ARG A 115 0.06 35.16 -5.89
CA ARG A 115 0.57 35.70 -4.62
C ARG A 115 2.04 36.15 -4.70
N LEU A 116 2.82 35.44 -5.50
CA LEU A 116 4.25 35.69 -5.63
C LEU A 116 4.59 35.94 -7.11
N PRO A 117 5.55 36.85 -7.40
CA PRO A 117 6.06 36.98 -8.75
C PRO A 117 6.76 35.67 -9.19
N ARG A 118 6.71 35.34 -10.46
CA ARG A 118 7.43 34.19 -11.01
C ARG A 118 8.94 34.38 -10.79
N PRO A 119 9.65 33.34 -10.37
CA PRO A 119 11.09 33.43 -10.15
C PRO A 119 11.80 33.68 -11.49
N LYS A 120 12.86 34.49 -11.45
CA LYS A 120 13.77 34.57 -12.61
C LYS A 120 14.58 33.29 -12.68
N ILE A 121 14.61 32.63 -13.84
CA ILE A 121 15.37 31.40 -14.12
C ILE A 121 16.23 31.69 -15.30
N ASP A 122 17.52 31.93 -15.06
CA ASP A 122 18.45 32.39 -16.10
C ASP A 122 18.57 31.33 -17.23
N GLU A 123 18.50 30.04 -16.93
CA GLU A 123 18.56 28.93 -17.89
C GLU A 123 17.36 28.90 -18.86
N LEU A 124 16.27 29.61 -18.60
CA LEU A 124 15.14 29.77 -19.51
C LEU A 124 15.30 31.00 -20.44
N GLU A 125 16.28 31.84 -20.19
CA GLU A 125 16.53 33.04 -21.00
C GLU A 125 17.47 32.73 -22.16
N PRO A 126 17.14 33.12 -23.42
CA PRO A 126 18.01 32.88 -24.57
C PRO A 126 19.39 33.50 -24.43
N SER A 127 19.49 34.66 -23.77
CA SER A 127 20.74 35.36 -23.49
C SER A 127 21.75 34.53 -22.69
N PHE A 128 21.27 33.59 -21.81
CA PHE A 128 22.13 32.65 -21.07
C PHE A 128 22.97 31.76 -22.02
N TYR A 129 22.41 31.44 -23.17
CA TYR A 129 23.06 30.63 -24.21
C TYR A 129 23.76 31.45 -25.27
N GLY A 130 23.87 32.76 -25.07
CA GLY A 130 24.52 33.68 -25.99
C GLY A 130 23.71 34.09 -27.22
N PHE A 131 22.40 33.90 -27.20
CA PHE A 131 21.48 34.44 -28.19
C PHE A 131 21.17 35.91 -27.93
N THR A 132 20.94 36.63 -29.00
CA THR A 132 20.53 38.05 -29.03
C THR A 132 19.17 38.18 -29.71
N ASP A 133 18.56 39.34 -29.62
CA ASP A 133 17.29 39.61 -30.32
C ASP A 133 17.36 39.41 -31.84
N ALA A 134 18.55 39.66 -32.44
CA ALA A 134 18.76 39.43 -33.86
C ALA A 134 18.66 37.95 -34.26
N ASP A 135 18.94 37.03 -33.32
CA ASP A 135 18.89 35.59 -33.54
C ASP A 135 17.45 35.03 -33.54
N LEU A 136 16.47 35.76 -33.00
CA LEU A 136 15.06 35.32 -32.94
C LEU A 136 14.47 35.01 -34.31
N ASN A 137 14.95 35.69 -35.36
CA ASN A 137 14.53 35.48 -36.75
C ASN A 137 15.40 34.47 -37.52
N GLN A 138 16.46 33.96 -36.93
CA GLN A 138 17.32 32.92 -37.52
C GLN A 138 16.67 31.55 -37.39
N THR A 139 16.86 30.72 -38.41
CA THR A 139 16.31 29.37 -38.48
C THR A 139 17.31 28.35 -37.95
N PHE A 140 16.85 27.48 -37.07
CA PHE A 140 17.61 26.38 -36.45
C PHE A 140 16.85 25.05 -36.58
N SER A 141 17.59 23.95 -36.56
CA SER A 141 16.96 22.65 -36.42
C SER A 141 16.29 22.54 -35.02
N VAL A 142 15.04 22.10 -34.98
CA VAL A 142 14.29 21.93 -33.73
C VAL A 142 14.72 20.71 -32.96
N GLY A 143 15.53 19.83 -33.55
CA GLY A 143 16.03 18.59 -32.92
C GLY A 143 14.91 17.64 -32.54
N SER A 144 14.79 17.37 -31.24
CA SER A 144 13.75 16.47 -30.70
C SER A 144 12.42 17.14 -30.37
N LEU A 145 12.31 18.48 -30.48
CA LEU A 145 11.06 19.21 -30.18
C LEU A 145 9.99 18.87 -31.22
N LYS A 146 8.75 18.70 -30.75
CA LYS A 146 7.60 18.40 -31.60
C LYS A 146 6.71 19.63 -31.80
N GLY A 147 5.76 19.53 -32.73
CA GLY A 147 4.80 20.60 -32.99
C GLY A 147 5.33 21.74 -33.90
N LEU A 148 6.52 21.59 -34.43
CA LEU A 148 7.13 22.51 -35.43
C LEU A 148 7.76 21.71 -36.61
N PRO A 149 7.96 22.33 -37.78
CA PRO A 149 8.78 21.74 -38.83
C PRO A 149 10.22 21.49 -38.36
N ASP A 150 10.96 20.58 -39.01
CA ASP A 150 12.35 20.19 -38.64
C ASP A 150 13.29 21.38 -38.48
N ASN A 151 13.04 22.50 -39.20
CA ASN A 151 13.72 23.75 -39.06
C ASN A 151 12.71 24.86 -38.80
N ALA A 152 12.93 25.67 -37.77
CA ALA A 152 12.05 26.76 -37.37
C ALA A 152 12.85 27.97 -36.86
N LYS A 153 12.25 29.15 -36.87
CA LYS A 153 12.86 30.33 -36.25
C LYS A 153 13.04 30.16 -34.75
N LEU A 154 14.10 30.70 -34.18
CA LEU A 154 14.30 30.63 -32.70
C LEU A 154 13.13 31.23 -31.94
N GLY A 155 12.50 32.30 -32.46
CA GLY A 155 11.32 32.88 -31.85
C GLY A 155 10.15 31.90 -31.78
N ASP A 156 9.88 31.13 -32.85
CA ASP A 156 8.81 30.12 -32.90
C ASP A 156 9.11 28.94 -31.95
N ILE A 157 10.38 28.54 -31.86
CA ILE A 157 10.86 27.50 -30.91
C ILE A 157 10.57 27.96 -29.48
N LEU A 158 10.98 29.16 -29.11
CA LEU A 158 10.77 29.76 -27.80
C LEU A 158 9.29 29.88 -27.45
N GLU A 159 8.47 30.38 -28.39
CA GLU A 159 7.02 30.49 -28.14
C GLU A 159 6.39 29.12 -27.93
N THR A 160 6.79 28.12 -28.72
CA THR A 160 6.33 26.72 -28.54
C THR A 160 6.72 26.16 -27.16
N LEU A 161 7.98 26.38 -26.75
CA LEU A 161 8.47 25.94 -25.45
C LEU A 161 7.72 26.63 -24.29
N LYS A 162 7.54 27.96 -24.37
CA LYS A 162 6.81 28.73 -23.35
C LYS A 162 5.34 28.30 -23.26
N GLN A 163 4.68 28.12 -24.40
CA GLN A 163 3.28 27.64 -24.42
C GLN A 163 3.15 26.26 -23.85
N THR A 164 4.10 25.34 -24.13
CA THR A 164 4.04 23.96 -23.70
C THR A 164 4.33 23.79 -22.19
N TYR A 165 5.38 24.46 -21.69
CA TYR A 165 5.94 24.17 -20.36
C TYR A 165 5.77 25.29 -19.33
N CYS A 166 5.34 26.48 -19.75
CA CYS A 166 5.29 27.67 -18.88
C CYS A 166 3.93 28.38 -18.90
N SER A 167 2.89 27.76 -19.47
CA SER A 167 1.51 28.29 -19.43
C SER A 167 0.83 27.95 -18.10
N THR A 168 -0.45 27.65 -18.12
CA THR A 168 -1.21 27.16 -16.97
C THR A 168 -0.96 25.68 -16.64
N VAL A 169 -0.06 25.02 -17.39
CA VAL A 169 0.43 23.65 -17.21
C VAL A 169 1.92 23.66 -17.05
N GLY A 170 2.42 23.00 -16.02
CA GLY A 170 3.81 22.63 -15.80
C GLY A 170 3.93 21.11 -15.72
N VAL A 171 5.03 20.53 -16.19
CA VAL A 171 5.21 19.07 -16.20
C VAL A 171 6.59 18.71 -15.72
N GLU A 172 6.67 17.76 -14.78
CA GLU A 172 7.92 17.16 -14.32
C GLU A 172 7.98 15.69 -14.77
N TYR A 173 8.95 15.36 -15.65
CA TYR A 173 9.12 14.01 -16.19
C TYR A 173 10.56 13.71 -16.63
N MET A 174 11.45 14.72 -16.63
CA MET A 174 12.81 14.54 -17.15
C MET A 174 13.68 13.63 -16.28
N TYR A 175 13.30 13.41 -15.02
CA TYR A 175 13.95 12.46 -14.10
C TYR A 175 13.62 11.00 -14.43
N MET A 176 12.54 10.72 -15.17
CA MET A 176 12.14 9.35 -15.52
C MET A 176 13.26 8.65 -16.28
N THR A 177 13.41 7.35 -16.06
CA THR A 177 14.49 6.55 -16.64
C THR A 177 14.12 5.97 -18.00
N ASP A 178 12.85 5.65 -18.28
CA ASP A 178 12.42 5.08 -19.55
C ASP A 178 12.36 6.14 -20.66
N TYR A 179 13.08 5.88 -21.74
CA TYR A 179 13.16 6.76 -22.91
C TYR A 179 11.81 6.88 -23.65
N ASN A 180 11.09 5.75 -23.83
CA ASN A 180 9.84 5.72 -24.61
C ASN A 180 8.71 6.47 -23.89
N GLU A 181 8.64 6.34 -22.56
CA GLU A 181 7.69 7.09 -21.74
C GLU A 181 7.93 8.60 -21.85
N LYS A 182 9.19 9.04 -21.71
CA LYS A 182 9.55 10.46 -21.91
C LYS A 182 9.19 10.95 -23.30
N ARG A 183 9.49 10.19 -24.33
CA ARG A 183 9.20 10.56 -25.73
C ARG A 183 7.69 10.67 -25.97
N TRP A 184 6.92 9.75 -25.43
CA TRP A 184 5.47 9.79 -25.55
C TRP A 184 4.88 11.05 -24.89
N LEU A 185 5.35 11.41 -23.68
CA LEU A 185 4.93 12.64 -23.01
C LEU A 185 5.29 13.89 -23.82
N GLN A 186 6.52 13.97 -24.34
CA GLN A 186 6.96 15.06 -25.21
C GLN A 186 6.04 15.19 -26.43
N GLU A 187 5.74 14.09 -27.09
CA GLU A 187 4.89 14.09 -28.28
C GLU A 187 3.45 14.53 -27.96
N ARG A 188 2.87 14.04 -26.83
CA ARG A 188 1.52 14.42 -26.41
C ARG A 188 1.40 15.89 -26.02
N LEU A 189 2.42 16.45 -25.39
CA LEU A 189 2.41 17.85 -24.92
C LEU A 189 2.83 18.86 -25.98
N GLU A 190 3.95 18.60 -26.66
CA GLU A 190 4.58 19.55 -27.56
C GLU A 190 3.80 19.72 -28.87
N SER A 191 3.20 18.61 -29.40
CA SER A 191 2.40 18.66 -30.64
C SER A 191 1.19 19.58 -30.54
N ILE A 192 0.62 19.71 -29.35
CA ILE A 192 -0.56 20.56 -29.07
C ILE A 192 -0.19 21.81 -28.23
N ARG A 193 1.10 21.96 -27.86
CA ARG A 193 1.62 23.05 -27.01
C ARG A 193 0.90 23.17 -25.67
N SER A 194 0.53 22.02 -25.07
CA SER A 194 -0.28 21.92 -23.85
C SER A 194 -1.59 22.73 -23.90
N ARG A 195 -2.15 22.95 -25.09
CA ARG A 195 -3.41 23.67 -25.31
C ARG A 195 -4.47 22.76 -25.90
N PRO A 196 -5.60 22.55 -25.17
CA PRO A 196 -6.69 21.73 -25.69
C PRO A 196 -7.45 22.44 -26.80
N SER A 197 -8.04 21.65 -27.69
CA SER A 197 -8.99 22.13 -28.69
C SER A 197 -10.34 21.43 -28.41
N TYR A 198 -11.17 22.05 -27.56
CA TYR A 198 -12.46 21.54 -27.20
C TYR A 198 -13.59 22.15 -28.04
N SER A 199 -14.58 21.32 -28.38
CA SER A 199 -15.82 21.78 -28.99
C SER A 199 -16.65 22.63 -28.02
N ALA A 200 -17.64 23.39 -28.55
CA ALA A 200 -18.56 24.16 -27.73
C ALA A 200 -19.29 23.29 -26.68
N ASP A 201 -19.70 22.08 -27.07
CA ASP A 201 -20.36 21.14 -26.15
C ASP A 201 -19.44 20.64 -25.02
N GLN A 202 -18.19 20.36 -25.35
CA GLN A 202 -17.20 19.98 -24.32
C GLN A 202 -16.92 21.13 -23.34
N LYS A 203 -16.75 22.35 -23.85
CA LYS A 203 -16.60 23.57 -23.05
C LYS A 203 -17.82 23.81 -22.15
N LYS A 204 -19.03 23.67 -22.72
CA LYS A 204 -20.26 23.76 -21.93
C LYS A 204 -20.32 22.71 -20.83
N ARG A 205 -19.97 21.45 -21.11
CA ARG A 205 -19.92 20.39 -20.13
C ARG A 205 -18.93 20.71 -18.97
N ILE A 206 -17.77 21.26 -19.27
CA ILE A 206 -16.82 21.69 -18.24
C ILE A 206 -17.47 22.74 -17.33
N LEU A 207 -18.18 23.73 -17.90
CA LEU A 207 -18.88 24.74 -17.10
C LEU A 207 -20.05 24.13 -16.30
N GLU A 208 -20.76 23.13 -16.83
CA GLU A 208 -21.79 22.38 -16.10
C GLU A 208 -21.21 21.71 -14.85
N ARG A 209 -20.03 21.09 -14.95
CA ARG A 209 -19.37 20.47 -13.80
C ARG A 209 -18.95 21.50 -12.74
N LEU A 210 -18.38 22.63 -13.15
CA LEU A 210 -18.04 23.73 -12.24
C LEU A 210 -19.28 24.35 -11.60
N THR A 211 -20.36 24.53 -12.38
CA THR A 211 -21.63 25.07 -11.88
C THR A 211 -22.26 24.12 -10.84
N ALA A 212 -22.24 22.83 -11.11
CA ALA A 212 -22.73 21.82 -10.17
C ALA A 212 -21.91 21.82 -8.87
N ALA A 213 -20.59 21.90 -8.98
CA ALA A 213 -19.69 21.93 -7.83
C ALA A 213 -19.92 23.17 -6.93
N GLU A 214 -19.84 24.37 -7.51
CA GLU A 214 -19.98 25.62 -6.76
C GLU A 214 -21.40 25.80 -6.19
N THR A 215 -22.43 25.48 -6.99
CA THR A 215 -23.82 25.69 -6.54
C THR A 215 -24.21 24.77 -5.41
N LEU A 216 -23.73 23.51 -5.40
CA LEU A 216 -23.94 22.58 -4.29
C LEU A 216 -23.31 23.13 -2.99
N GLU A 217 -22.04 23.61 -3.06
CA GLU A 217 -21.35 24.15 -1.89
C GLU A 217 -22.08 25.37 -1.32
N ARG A 218 -22.49 26.30 -2.17
CA ARG A 218 -23.26 27.50 -1.76
C ARG A 218 -24.63 27.13 -1.20
N TYR A 219 -25.30 26.13 -1.79
CA TYR A 219 -26.59 25.64 -1.29
C TYR A 219 -26.45 25.06 0.13
N LEU A 220 -25.46 24.19 0.34
CA LEU A 220 -25.16 23.60 1.64
C LEU A 220 -24.76 24.67 2.67
N HIS A 221 -24.00 25.68 2.26
CA HIS A 221 -23.59 26.80 3.13
C HIS A 221 -24.79 27.60 3.64
N THR A 222 -25.74 27.86 2.74
CA THR A 222 -26.93 28.66 3.07
C THR A 222 -27.93 27.86 3.91
N LYS A 223 -28.13 26.59 3.59
CA LYS A 223 -29.18 25.75 4.19
C LYS A 223 -28.74 25.15 5.54
N TYR A 224 -27.45 24.81 5.68
CA TYR A 224 -26.88 24.12 6.83
C TYR A 224 -25.72 24.90 7.46
N VAL A 225 -26.00 26.11 7.93
CA VAL A 225 -25.02 27.04 8.46
C VAL A 225 -24.20 26.41 9.59
N GLY A 226 -22.86 26.56 9.52
CA GLY A 226 -21.93 26.13 10.56
C GLY A 226 -21.73 24.60 10.69
N GLN A 227 -22.43 23.79 9.91
CA GLN A 227 -22.20 22.35 9.88
C GLN A 227 -20.95 22.00 9.06
N LYS A 228 -20.06 21.16 9.63
CA LYS A 228 -18.85 20.70 8.96
C LYS A 228 -19.19 19.92 7.69
N ARG A 229 -18.59 20.32 6.58
CA ARG A 229 -18.71 19.69 5.26
C ARG A 229 -17.39 19.64 4.47
N PHE A 230 -16.36 20.39 4.93
CA PHE A 230 -15.06 20.54 4.25
C PHE A 230 -15.21 20.97 2.79
N SER A 231 -15.70 22.20 2.62
CA SER A 231 -16.07 22.78 1.32
C SER A 231 -14.98 22.67 0.27
N LEU A 232 -15.40 22.39 -0.98
CA LEU A 232 -14.53 22.35 -2.16
C LEU A 232 -14.33 23.74 -2.78
N GLU A 233 -15.01 24.80 -2.28
CA GLU A 233 -14.93 26.13 -2.90
C GLU A 233 -13.48 26.62 -3.03
N GLY A 234 -13.12 26.96 -4.27
CA GLY A 234 -11.76 27.31 -4.71
C GLY A 234 -10.99 26.14 -5.36
N GLY A 235 -11.51 24.91 -5.27
CA GLY A 235 -10.94 23.70 -5.90
C GLY A 235 -11.96 22.96 -6.78
N GLU A 236 -12.97 23.66 -7.31
CA GLU A 236 -14.09 23.08 -8.08
C GLU A 236 -13.65 22.28 -9.30
N SER A 237 -12.48 22.60 -9.87
CA SER A 237 -11.88 21.87 -11.00
C SER A 237 -11.57 20.39 -10.70
N LEU A 238 -11.56 19.97 -9.41
CA LEU A 238 -11.54 18.54 -9.04
C LEU A 238 -12.70 17.79 -9.68
N ILE A 239 -13.91 18.38 -9.74
CA ILE A 239 -15.09 17.71 -10.32
C ILE A 239 -14.95 17.58 -11.85
N VAL A 240 -14.28 18.53 -12.50
CA VAL A 240 -13.89 18.44 -13.92
C VAL A 240 -12.88 17.30 -14.13
N ALA A 241 -11.83 17.22 -13.29
CA ALA A 241 -10.84 16.15 -13.36
C ALA A 241 -11.48 14.77 -13.17
N MET A 242 -12.37 14.61 -12.19
CA MET A 242 -13.06 13.35 -11.94
C MET A 242 -13.99 12.94 -13.10
N ASP A 243 -14.75 13.88 -13.66
CA ASP A 243 -15.60 13.62 -14.82
C ASP A 243 -14.77 13.17 -16.03
N GLU A 244 -13.65 13.86 -16.31
CA GLU A 244 -12.76 13.52 -17.42
C GLU A 244 -12.01 12.19 -17.19
N ALA A 245 -11.54 11.91 -15.98
CA ALA A 245 -10.88 10.66 -15.64
C ALA A 245 -11.79 9.44 -15.87
N ILE A 246 -13.05 9.52 -15.43
CA ILE A 246 -14.03 8.44 -15.59
C ILE A 246 -14.40 8.27 -17.07
N ARG A 247 -14.60 9.36 -17.82
CA ARG A 247 -14.95 9.33 -19.24
C ARG A 247 -13.82 8.79 -20.10
N THR A 248 -12.61 9.31 -19.90
CA THR A 248 -11.40 8.86 -20.63
C THR A 248 -11.06 7.41 -20.24
N GLY A 249 -11.16 7.06 -18.97
CA GLY A 249 -10.98 5.69 -18.50
C GLY A 249 -11.95 4.74 -19.17
N GLY A 250 -13.26 5.05 -19.15
CA GLY A 250 -14.28 4.24 -19.80
C GLY A 250 -14.05 4.10 -21.31
N ALA A 251 -13.71 5.18 -22.00
CA ALA A 251 -13.38 5.15 -23.44
C ALA A 251 -12.16 4.24 -23.73
N ASN A 252 -11.23 4.10 -22.78
CA ASN A 252 -10.06 3.20 -22.84
C ASN A 252 -10.30 1.84 -22.19
N GLY A 253 -11.54 1.47 -21.92
CA GLY A 253 -11.96 0.14 -21.50
C GLY A 253 -11.94 -0.10 -19.99
N VAL A 254 -11.80 0.92 -19.15
CA VAL A 254 -12.03 0.84 -17.70
C VAL A 254 -13.53 0.69 -17.45
N ASP A 255 -13.93 -0.36 -16.73
CA ASP A 255 -15.31 -0.63 -16.36
C ASP A 255 -15.56 -0.62 -14.84
N GLU A 256 -14.49 -0.41 -14.06
CA GLU A 256 -14.58 -0.25 -12.61
C GLU A 256 -13.54 0.75 -12.08
N VAL A 257 -13.98 1.69 -11.23
CA VAL A 257 -13.12 2.69 -10.61
C VAL A 257 -13.33 2.66 -9.09
N VAL A 258 -12.22 2.59 -8.34
CA VAL A 258 -12.26 2.68 -6.87
C VAL A 258 -11.53 3.95 -6.44
N VAL A 259 -12.25 4.79 -5.69
CA VAL A 259 -11.76 6.11 -5.27
C VAL A 259 -11.44 6.11 -3.79
N GLY A 260 -10.24 6.56 -3.43
CA GLY A 260 -9.84 6.96 -2.07
C GLY A 260 -9.67 8.46 -2.01
N MET A 261 -10.16 9.10 -0.96
CA MET A 261 -10.01 10.54 -0.84
C MET A 261 -10.12 11.06 0.60
N ALA A 262 -9.47 12.19 0.85
CA ALA A 262 -9.64 12.99 2.05
C ALA A 262 -11.04 13.65 2.13
N HIS A 263 -11.27 14.48 3.14
CA HIS A 263 -12.58 15.07 3.43
C HIS A 263 -12.99 16.19 2.47
N ARG A 264 -12.00 16.99 2.01
CA ARG A 264 -12.27 18.18 1.19
C ARG A 264 -12.89 17.81 -0.14
N GLY A 265 -14.07 18.36 -0.40
CA GLY A 265 -14.82 18.07 -1.63
C GLY A 265 -15.52 16.71 -1.66
N ARG A 266 -15.41 15.89 -0.59
CA ARG A 266 -15.97 14.53 -0.61
C ARG A 266 -17.49 14.51 -0.80
N LEU A 267 -18.23 15.43 -0.15
CA LEU A 267 -19.68 15.52 -0.36
C LEU A 267 -20.03 15.92 -1.80
N ASN A 268 -19.19 16.75 -2.41
CA ASN A 268 -19.33 17.15 -3.79
C ASN A 268 -19.08 15.97 -4.75
N VAL A 269 -18.01 15.20 -4.52
CA VAL A 269 -17.72 13.95 -5.28
C VAL A 269 -18.86 12.94 -5.11
N LEU A 270 -19.42 12.76 -3.90
CA LEU A 270 -20.55 11.87 -3.67
C LEU A 270 -21.77 12.24 -4.55
N VAL A 271 -22.09 13.52 -4.64
CA VAL A 271 -23.26 14.02 -5.38
C VAL A 271 -22.97 14.12 -6.87
N ASN A 272 -21.94 14.88 -7.26
CA ASN A 272 -21.72 15.28 -8.64
C ASN A 272 -20.88 14.29 -9.47
N THR A 273 -20.19 13.34 -8.83
CA THR A 273 -19.43 12.30 -9.53
C THR A 273 -20.09 10.93 -9.40
N LEU A 274 -20.42 10.50 -8.18
CA LEU A 274 -21.03 9.18 -7.96
C LEU A 274 -22.56 9.19 -8.07
N GLY A 275 -23.19 10.36 -8.15
CA GLY A 275 -24.64 10.46 -8.33
C GLY A 275 -25.48 10.12 -7.10
N LYS A 276 -24.94 10.31 -5.88
CA LYS A 276 -25.74 10.21 -4.65
C LYS A 276 -26.84 11.27 -4.67
N ALA A 277 -28.10 10.88 -4.54
CA ALA A 277 -29.21 11.81 -4.55
C ALA A 277 -29.05 12.90 -3.46
N PRO A 278 -29.21 14.20 -3.79
CA PRO A 278 -29.12 15.29 -2.83
C PRO A 278 -30.08 15.11 -1.64
N SER A 279 -31.28 14.58 -1.86
CA SER A 279 -32.22 14.24 -0.78
C SER A 279 -31.64 13.30 0.27
N MET A 280 -30.83 12.32 -0.13
CA MET A 280 -30.13 11.42 0.81
C MET A 280 -29.08 12.17 1.64
N LEU A 281 -28.31 13.06 0.99
CA LEU A 281 -27.32 13.89 1.68
C LEU A 281 -28.00 14.87 2.66
N PHE A 282 -29.10 15.50 2.26
CA PHE A 282 -29.86 16.42 3.12
C PHE A 282 -30.41 15.71 4.36
N ALA A 283 -30.92 14.48 4.20
CA ALA A 283 -31.38 13.68 5.34
C ALA A 283 -30.25 13.39 6.37
N GLU A 284 -28.98 13.27 5.89
CA GLU A 284 -27.82 13.12 6.77
C GLU A 284 -27.52 14.43 7.53
N PHE A 285 -27.62 15.60 6.87
CA PHE A 285 -27.48 16.91 7.52
C PHE A 285 -28.58 17.17 8.57
N GLU A 286 -29.77 16.72 8.32
CA GLU A 286 -30.95 16.90 9.17
C GLU A 286 -31.08 15.83 10.28
N GLY A 287 -30.13 14.88 10.35
CA GLY A 287 -30.17 13.79 11.33
C GLY A 287 -31.35 12.82 11.14
N LYS A 288 -31.97 12.80 9.97
CA LYS A 288 -33.12 11.95 9.64
C LYS A 288 -32.73 10.57 9.11
N LYS A 289 -31.48 10.35 8.79
CA LYS A 289 -30.97 9.06 8.32
C LYS A 289 -31.02 8.06 9.47
N LYS A 290 -31.84 7.01 9.33
CA LYS A 290 -31.83 5.85 10.22
C LYS A 290 -30.67 4.95 9.80
N SER A 291 -29.92 4.43 10.77
CA SER A 291 -28.85 3.47 10.56
C SER A 291 -29.04 2.29 11.51
N ASP A 292 -28.84 1.09 11.00
CA ASP A 292 -28.82 -0.15 11.80
C ASP A 292 -27.42 -0.42 12.39
N LEU A 293 -26.45 0.45 12.10
CA LEU A 293 -25.07 0.33 12.60
C LEU A 293 -25.01 0.72 14.08
N THR A 294 -24.22 -0.01 14.86
CA THR A 294 -24.08 0.19 16.30
C THR A 294 -23.48 1.56 16.64
N ALA A 295 -22.43 1.96 15.92
CA ALA A 295 -21.79 3.25 16.09
C ALA A 295 -22.16 4.26 15.00
N GLY A 296 -22.12 3.82 13.73
CA GLY A 296 -22.18 4.73 12.59
C GLY A 296 -20.97 5.65 12.49
N ASP A 297 -20.96 6.55 11.49
CA ASP A 297 -19.88 7.53 11.29
C ASP A 297 -20.44 8.83 10.71
N VAL A 298 -19.63 9.89 10.73
CA VAL A 298 -19.99 11.20 10.18
C VAL A 298 -20.14 11.15 8.65
N LYS A 299 -20.99 12.03 8.12
CA LYS A 299 -21.36 12.02 6.70
C LYS A 299 -20.19 12.11 5.72
N TYR A 300 -19.12 12.82 6.08
CA TYR A 300 -17.94 12.98 5.24
C TYR A 300 -16.91 11.84 5.35
N HIS A 301 -17.22 10.76 6.10
CA HIS A 301 -16.47 9.51 6.11
C HIS A 301 -17.16 8.42 5.29
N MET A 302 -18.44 8.59 4.97
CA MET A 302 -19.24 7.56 4.33
C MET A 302 -18.78 7.28 2.90
N GLY A 303 -18.80 6.01 2.53
CA GLY A 303 -18.59 5.51 1.18
C GLY A 303 -19.90 5.46 0.38
N PHE A 304 -19.77 5.22 -0.91
CA PHE A 304 -20.89 5.07 -1.83
C PHE A 304 -20.47 4.27 -3.06
N SER A 305 -21.40 3.56 -3.69
CA SER A 305 -21.18 2.89 -4.97
C SER A 305 -22.34 3.14 -5.92
N SER A 306 -22.05 3.26 -7.20
CA SER A 306 -23.04 3.43 -8.27
C SER A 306 -22.48 2.92 -9.60
N ASP A 307 -23.38 2.58 -10.51
CA ASP A 307 -23.06 2.26 -11.89
C ASP A 307 -23.39 3.47 -12.77
N VAL A 308 -22.41 3.94 -13.54
CA VAL A 308 -22.56 5.15 -14.38
C VAL A 308 -22.31 4.86 -15.86
N SER A 309 -22.85 5.73 -16.71
CA SER A 309 -22.62 5.66 -18.16
C SER A 309 -21.33 6.39 -18.54
N THR A 310 -20.49 5.74 -19.34
CA THR A 310 -19.29 6.33 -19.95
C THR A 310 -19.30 6.15 -21.47
N PRO A 311 -18.45 6.83 -22.25
CA PRO A 311 -18.34 6.60 -23.68
C PRO A 311 -18.01 5.15 -24.07
N GLY A 312 -17.33 4.39 -23.20
CA GLY A 312 -17.01 2.98 -23.41
C GLY A 312 -18.03 1.98 -22.87
N GLY A 313 -19.12 2.46 -22.27
CA GLY A 313 -20.17 1.64 -21.65
C GLY A 313 -20.32 1.85 -20.15
N PRO A 314 -21.04 0.96 -19.47
CA PRO A 314 -21.21 1.03 -18.00
C PRO A 314 -19.89 0.94 -17.25
N CYS A 315 -19.76 1.74 -16.20
CA CYS A 315 -18.62 1.73 -15.29
C CYS A 315 -19.10 1.74 -13.84
N HIS A 316 -18.60 0.81 -13.01
CA HIS A 316 -18.90 0.77 -11.59
C HIS A 316 -17.96 1.70 -10.82
N LEU A 317 -18.51 2.65 -10.09
CA LEU A 317 -17.76 3.56 -9.23
C LEU A 317 -17.91 3.17 -7.76
N THR A 318 -16.82 3.12 -7.03
CA THR A 318 -16.82 2.91 -5.58
C THR A 318 -15.99 3.99 -4.90
N LEU A 319 -16.58 4.74 -3.98
CA LEU A 319 -15.86 5.60 -3.05
C LEU A 319 -15.67 4.84 -1.73
N ALA A 320 -14.42 4.59 -1.35
CA ALA A 320 -14.10 3.89 -0.12
C ALA A 320 -14.53 4.68 1.13
N PHE A 321 -14.85 4.00 2.22
CA PHE A 321 -15.00 4.63 3.54
C PHE A 321 -13.65 5.19 3.99
N ASN A 322 -13.67 6.25 4.79
CA ASN A 322 -12.48 6.97 5.19
C ASN A 322 -12.55 7.38 6.67
N PRO A 323 -11.55 7.13 7.49
CA PRO A 323 -11.45 7.73 8.82
C PRO A 323 -10.92 9.16 8.77
N SER A 324 -10.81 9.84 9.89
CA SER A 324 -10.17 11.17 9.98
C SER A 324 -8.65 11.15 9.78
N HIS A 325 -8.03 9.98 9.85
CA HIS A 325 -6.60 9.79 9.64
C HIS A 325 -6.31 9.87 8.14
N LEU A 326 -5.68 10.97 7.73
CA LEU A 326 -5.44 11.26 6.31
C LEU A 326 -4.47 10.25 5.69
N GLU A 327 -4.69 9.90 4.43
CA GLU A 327 -3.89 9.04 3.56
C GLU A 327 -3.95 7.53 3.88
N ILE A 328 -4.37 7.11 5.08
CA ILE A 328 -4.40 5.69 5.43
C ILE A 328 -5.38 4.85 4.58
N VAL A 329 -6.36 5.47 3.94
CA VAL A 329 -7.29 4.82 3.01
C VAL A 329 -6.64 4.42 1.69
N ASN A 330 -5.48 5.03 1.34
CA ASN A 330 -4.85 4.83 0.04
C ASN A 330 -4.46 3.36 -0.20
N PRO A 331 -3.66 2.70 0.64
CA PRO A 331 -3.35 1.28 0.44
C PRO A 331 -4.59 0.38 0.60
N VAL A 332 -5.63 0.78 1.35
CA VAL A 332 -6.91 0.05 1.40
C VAL A 332 -7.59 0.04 0.03
N VAL A 333 -7.56 1.15 -0.70
CA VAL A 333 -8.09 1.24 -2.07
C VAL A 333 -7.27 0.36 -3.01
N GLU A 334 -5.94 0.40 -2.93
CA GLU A 334 -5.06 -0.44 -3.75
C GLU A 334 -5.36 -1.93 -3.54
N GLY A 335 -5.50 -2.37 -2.29
CA GLY A 335 -5.86 -3.75 -1.95
C GLY A 335 -7.23 -4.15 -2.49
N SER A 336 -8.21 -3.25 -2.38
CA SER A 336 -9.55 -3.44 -2.93
C SER A 336 -9.56 -3.55 -4.46
N VAL A 337 -8.75 -2.75 -5.16
CA VAL A 337 -8.56 -2.81 -6.61
C VAL A 337 -7.89 -4.13 -7.00
N TYR A 338 -6.80 -4.49 -6.32
CA TYR A 338 -6.07 -5.71 -6.61
C TYR A 338 -6.95 -6.97 -6.45
N ALA A 339 -7.78 -7.05 -5.40
CA ALA A 339 -8.74 -8.14 -5.20
C ALA A 339 -9.76 -8.23 -6.36
N ARG A 340 -10.23 -7.08 -6.86
CA ARG A 340 -11.13 -7.03 -8.02
C ARG A 340 -10.44 -7.51 -9.29
N GLN A 341 -9.18 -7.13 -9.49
CA GLN A 341 -8.37 -7.57 -10.62
C GLN A 341 -8.11 -9.08 -10.58
N VAL A 342 -7.68 -9.62 -9.45
CA VAL A 342 -7.42 -11.06 -9.27
C VAL A 342 -8.67 -11.89 -9.59
N ARG A 343 -9.83 -11.46 -9.14
CA ARG A 343 -11.10 -12.14 -9.39
C ARG A 343 -11.50 -12.19 -10.87
N ARG A 344 -11.07 -11.20 -11.66
CA ARG A 344 -11.33 -11.10 -13.09
C ARG A 344 -10.33 -11.92 -13.95
N GLY A 345 -9.18 -12.29 -13.39
CA GLY A 345 -8.11 -13.00 -14.09
C GLY A 345 -7.15 -12.10 -14.87
N GLU A 346 -6.46 -12.67 -15.85
CA GLU A 346 -5.48 -11.98 -16.68
C GLU A 346 -6.09 -10.78 -17.43
N ASP A 347 -5.26 -9.79 -17.78
CA ASP A 347 -5.64 -8.51 -18.44
C ASP A 347 -6.59 -7.59 -17.66
N SER A 348 -6.84 -7.87 -16.40
CA SER A 348 -7.77 -7.09 -15.58
C SER A 348 -7.22 -5.75 -15.07
N LYS A 349 -5.90 -5.54 -15.09
CA LYS A 349 -5.27 -4.29 -14.61
C LYS A 349 -5.72 -3.06 -15.41
N ALA A 350 -5.98 -3.23 -16.70
CA ALA A 350 -6.54 -2.17 -17.54
C ALA A 350 -8.04 -1.92 -17.31
N LYS A 351 -8.76 -2.84 -16.66
CA LYS A 351 -10.21 -2.78 -16.44
C LYS A 351 -10.61 -2.11 -15.13
N VAL A 352 -9.76 -2.20 -14.10
CA VAL A 352 -10.03 -1.64 -12.78
C VAL A 352 -8.99 -0.58 -12.45
N MET A 353 -9.44 0.66 -12.24
CA MET A 353 -8.57 1.82 -12.04
C MET A 353 -8.71 2.39 -10.63
N PRO A 354 -7.61 2.48 -9.84
CA PRO A 354 -7.60 3.26 -8.61
C PRO A 354 -7.45 4.76 -8.91
N ILE A 355 -8.20 5.59 -8.17
CA ILE A 355 -8.02 7.05 -8.12
C ILE A 355 -7.83 7.46 -6.67
N LEU A 356 -6.72 8.11 -6.36
CA LEU A 356 -6.43 8.62 -5.02
C LEU A 356 -6.37 10.15 -5.03
N ILE A 357 -7.21 10.77 -4.19
CA ILE A 357 -7.32 12.23 -4.10
C ILE A 357 -6.73 12.69 -2.78
N HIS A 358 -5.67 13.49 -2.85
CA HIS A 358 -4.82 13.91 -1.75
C HIS A 358 -4.99 15.39 -1.40
N GLY A 359 -4.66 15.77 -0.18
CA GLY A 359 -4.32 17.14 0.19
C GLY A 359 -2.80 17.35 0.11
N ASP A 360 -2.36 18.55 -0.25
CA ASP A 360 -0.95 18.89 -0.49
C ASP A 360 -0.02 18.61 0.70
N SER A 361 -0.44 18.92 1.91
CA SER A 361 0.39 18.64 3.10
C SER A 361 0.34 17.18 3.54
N ALA A 362 -0.81 16.51 3.38
CA ALA A 362 -0.97 15.14 3.79
C ALA A 362 -0.19 14.19 2.87
N VAL A 363 -0.22 14.41 1.56
CA VAL A 363 0.49 13.55 0.60
C VAL A 363 2.00 13.56 0.83
N ALA A 364 2.57 14.72 1.17
CA ALA A 364 3.99 14.87 1.45
C ALA A 364 4.39 14.40 2.86
N GLY A 365 3.49 14.54 3.85
CA GLY A 365 3.82 14.37 5.25
C GLY A 365 3.51 13.00 5.85
N GLN A 366 2.59 12.22 5.24
CA GLN A 366 2.18 10.92 5.78
C GLN A 366 3.01 9.79 5.17
N GLY A 367 3.80 9.10 6.02
CA GLY A 367 4.74 8.04 5.60
C GLY A 367 4.09 6.86 4.88
N VAL A 368 2.82 6.58 5.13
CA VAL A 368 2.06 5.50 4.46
C VAL A 368 2.06 5.64 2.92
N ASN A 369 2.14 6.87 2.39
CA ASN A 369 2.25 7.08 0.95
C ASN A 369 3.59 6.60 0.39
N GLN A 370 4.70 6.82 1.10
CA GLN A 370 6.01 6.29 0.69
C GLN A 370 6.03 4.76 0.75
N GLU A 371 5.44 4.16 1.77
CA GLU A 371 5.29 2.70 1.86
C GLU A 371 4.47 2.15 0.70
N MET A 372 3.31 2.76 0.40
CA MET A 372 2.45 2.38 -0.72
C MET A 372 3.16 2.50 -2.07
N LEU A 373 3.87 3.61 -2.32
CA LEU A 373 4.63 3.80 -3.55
C LEU A 373 5.73 2.75 -3.69
N ASN A 374 6.37 2.33 -2.59
CA ASN A 374 7.41 1.31 -2.62
C ASN A 374 6.91 -0.05 -3.13
N PHE A 375 5.63 -0.38 -2.96
CA PHE A 375 5.07 -1.63 -3.49
C PHE A 375 4.28 -1.48 -4.81
N ALA A 376 4.04 -0.26 -5.30
CA ALA A 376 3.14 0.04 -6.43
C ALA A 376 3.42 -0.78 -7.71
N GLN A 377 4.67 -1.19 -7.94
CA GLN A 377 5.08 -1.99 -9.10
C GLN A 377 5.51 -3.42 -8.72
N THR A 378 5.33 -3.84 -7.46
CA THR A 378 5.72 -5.18 -7.03
C THR A 378 4.66 -6.23 -7.41
N ARG A 379 5.08 -7.49 -7.55
CA ARG A 379 4.23 -8.59 -8.05
C ARG A 379 2.98 -8.85 -7.22
N GLY A 380 3.08 -8.68 -5.89
CA GLY A 380 2.00 -8.99 -4.95
C GLY A 380 1.02 -7.84 -4.70
N TYR A 381 1.32 -6.62 -5.20
CA TYR A 381 0.61 -5.40 -4.84
C TYR A 381 0.30 -4.48 -6.01
N GLY A 382 1.04 -4.57 -7.12
CA GLY A 382 0.91 -3.67 -8.25
C GLY A 382 -0.43 -3.77 -8.98
N THR A 383 -1.19 -2.66 -8.99
CA THR A 383 -2.54 -2.54 -9.56
C THR A 383 -2.56 -2.09 -11.02
N GLY A 384 -1.39 -1.93 -11.64
CA GLY A 384 -1.28 -1.39 -13.01
C GLY A 384 -1.38 0.13 -13.07
N GLY A 385 -0.86 0.79 -12.03
CA GLY A 385 -0.79 2.23 -11.89
C GLY A 385 -2.02 2.88 -11.28
N THR A 386 -1.78 3.94 -10.54
CA THR A 386 -2.77 4.75 -9.83
C THR A 386 -2.82 6.15 -10.41
N LEU A 387 -4.02 6.70 -10.59
CA LEU A 387 -4.21 8.11 -10.87
C LEU A 387 -4.27 8.87 -9.55
N HIS A 388 -3.21 9.61 -9.25
CA HIS A 388 -3.12 10.50 -8.10
C HIS A 388 -3.57 11.90 -8.46
N ILE A 389 -4.49 12.48 -7.69
CA ILE A 389 -4.96 13.86 -7.86
C ILE A 389 -4.71 14.61 -6.55
N VAL A 390 -3.85 15.61 -6.57
CA VAL A 390 -3.60 16.47 -5.42
C VAL A 390 -4.48 17.71 -5.52
N VAL A 391 -5.35 17.93 -4.54
CA VAL A 391 -6.08 19.20 -4.37
C VAL A 391 -5.19 20.14 -3.56
N ASN A 392 -4.29 20.83 -4.27
CA ASN A 392 -3.27 21.69 -3.69
C ASN A 392 -3.82 23.08 -3.43
N ASN A 393 -4.38 23.27 -2.24
CA ASN A 393 -4.95 24.55 -1.83
C ASN A 393 -3.89 25.52 -1.25
N GLN A 394 -2.62 25.15 -1.29
CA GLN A 394 -1.45 25.98 -0.94
C GLN A 394 -1.41 26.42 0.53
N VAL A 395 -2.14 25.71 1.41
CA VAL A 395 -2.15 25.93 2.87
C VAL A 395 -2.08 24.58 3.58
N GLY A 396 -1.01 24.35 4.32
CA GLY A 396 -0.83 23.15 5.12
C GLY A 396 -1.73 23.12 6.34
N PHE A 397 -2.93 22.57 6.26
CA PHE A 397 -3.92 22.56 7.35
C PHE A 397 -4.23 23.99 7.86
N THR A 398 -3.59 24.44 8.94
CA THR A 398 -3.64 25.82 9.48
C THR A 398 -2.24 26.42 9.66
N THR A 399 -1.20 25.83 9.04
CA THR A 399 0.18 26.30 9.15
C THR A 399 0.32 27.70 8.59
N SER A 400 0.75 28.66 9.40
CA SER A 400 0.82 30.07 9.05
C SER A 400 2.05 30.44 8.22
N ASP A 401 3.15 29.74 8.40
CA ASP A 401 4.42 29.97 7.69
C ASP A 401 4.73 28.82 6.74
N PRO A 402 4.90 29.07 5.43
CA PRO A 402 5.22 28.04 4.46
C PRO A 402 6.51 27.26 4.74
N ARG A 403 7.44 27.83 5.50
CA ARG A 403 8.70 27.17 5.88
C ARG A 403 8.50 26.03 6.88
N ASP A 404 7.32 25.94 7.50
CA ASP A 404 7.05 25.00 8.59
C ASP A 404 6.34 23.71 8.10
N TYR A 405 6.02 23.55 6.80
CA TYR A 405 5.23 22.40 6.39
C TYR A 405 5.88 21.45 5.35
N ARG A 406 6.95 21.85 4.69
CA ARG A 406 7.77 20.92 3.86
C ARG A 406 9.14 21.51 3.52
N SER A 407 10.12 20.63 3.31
CA SER A 407 11.46 21.00 2.84
C SER A 407 11.55 21.08 1.33
N GLY A 408 10.80 20.22 0.61
CA GLY A 408 10.80 20.17 -0.85
C GLY A 408 10.04 21.32 -1.51
N HIS A 409 10.31 21.54 -2.78
CA HIS A 409 9.65 22.60 -3.56
C HIS A 409 8.18 22.26 -3.84
N TYR A 410 7.92 21.02 -4.24
CA TYR A 410 6.58 20.52 -4.51
C TYR A 410 6.15 19.44 -3.51
N CYS A 411 4.87 19.39 -3.14
CA CYS A 411 4.32 18.32 -2.31
C CYS A 411 4.36 16.95 -3.02
N THR A 412 4.47 16.98 -4.33
CA THR A 412 4.49 15.80 -5.21
C THR A 412 5.88 15.18 -5.41
N ASP A 413 6.95 15.74 -4.79
CA ASP A 413 8.31 15.22 -4.95
C ASP A 413 8.47 13.74 -4.56
N ILE A 414 7.63 13.22 -3.65
CA ILE A 414 7.64 11.80 -3.25
C ILE A 414 7.36 10.83 -4.41
N PHE A 415 6.59 11.24 -5.41
CA PHE A 415 6.24 10.38 -6.54
C PHE A 415 7.40 10.17 -7.53
N LYS A 416 8.45 10.98 -7.43
CA LYS A 416 9.67 10.82 -8.23
C LYS A 416 10.41 9.53 -7.90
N MET A 417 10.21 8.95 -6.69
CA MET A 417 10.83 7.68 -6.31
C MET A 417 10.35 6.48 -7.15
N VAL A 418 9.21 6.60 -7.83
CA VAL A 418 8.67 5.55 -8.71
C VAL A 418 8.59 5.98 -10.18
N ASP A 419 9.34 7.01 -10.56
CA ASP A 419 9.36 7.55 -11.93
C ASP A 419 7.98 7.97 -12.45
N ALA A 420 7.04 8.37 -11.59
CA ALA A 420 5.71 8.80 -12.00
C ALA A 420 5.77 10.22 -12.61
N PRO A 421 5.22 10.48 -13.81
CA PRO A 421 5.13 11.84 -14.35
C PRO A 421 4.16 12.69 -13.53
N ILE A 422 4.50 13.97 -13.34
CA ILE A 422 3.74 14.91 -12.52
C ILE A 422 3.29 16.08 -13.40
N PHE A 423 1.97 16.30 -13.45
CA PHE A 423 1.35 17.44 -14.12
C PHE A 423 0.89 18.45 -13.06
N HIS A 424 1.50 19.64 -13.05
CA HIS A 424 1.02 20.77 -12.26
C HIS A 424 0.09 21.61 -13.13
N VAL A 425 -1.08 21.95 -12.63
CA VAL A 425 -2.07 22.70 -13.42
C VAL A 425 -2.76 23.75 -12.56
N ASN A 426 -2.96 24.94 -13.16
CA ASN A 426 -3.73 26.01 -12.53
C ASN A 426 -5.21 25.62 -12.45
N GLY A 427 -5.76 25.56 -11.24
CA GLY A 427 -7.17 25.21 -11.01
C GLY A 427 -8.18 26.13 -11.65
N ASP A 428 -7.80 27.38 -11.99
CA ASP A 428 -8.65 28.33 -12.69
C ASP A 428 -8.67 28.17 -14.22
N ASP A 429 -7.86 27.21 -14.74
CA ASP A 429 -7.95 26.79 -16.14
C ASP A 429 -8.54 25.36 -16.26
N PRO A 430 -9.86 25.21 -16.20
CA PRO A 430 -10.49 23.90 -16.19
C PRO A 430 -10.33 23.13 -17.52
N GLU A 431 -10.07 23.82 -18.64
CA GLU A 431 -9.74 23.17 -19.92
C GLU A 431 -8.36 22.49 -19.83
N ALA A 432 -7.39 23.16 -19.23
CA ALA A 432 -6.08 22.58 -18.96
C ALA A 432 -6.16 21.41 -17.96
N VAL A 433 -6.99 21.53 -16.92
CA VAL A 433 -7.24 20.42 -15.96
C VAL A 433 -7.81 19.20 -16.68
N ALA A 434 -8.79 19.37 -17.56
CA ALA A 434 -9.34 18.26 -18.34
C ALA A 434 -8.29 17.64 -19.26
N LEU A 435 -7.45 18.45 -19.94
CA LEU A 435 -6.39 17.98 -20.83
C LEU A 435 -5.35 17.12 -20.08
N VAL A 436 -4.81 17.62 -18.98
CA VAL A 436 -3.79 16.87 -18.22
C VAL A 436 -4.36 15.60 -17.63
N THR A 437 -5.64 15.61 -17.25
CA THR A 437 -6.36 14.41 -16.78
C THR A 437 -6.49 13.36 -17.88
N GLN A 438 -6.86 13.77 -19.09
CA GLN A 438 -6.91 12.88 -20.25
C GLN A 438 -5.55 12.25 -20.51
N ILE A 439 -4.48 13.04 -20.58
CA ILE A 439 -3.11 12.55 -20.80
C ILE A 439 -2.66 11.60 -19.67
N ALA A 440 -2.99 11.93 -18.44
CA ALA A 440 -2.65 11.09 -17.28
C ALA A 440 -3.33 9.71 -17.33
N VAL A 441 -4.63 9.65 -17.64
CA VAL A 441 -5.35 8.39 -17.82
C VAL A 441 -4.81 7.57 -18.98
N GLU A 442 -4.53 8.22 -20.14
CA GLU A 442 -3.92 7.56 -21.31
C GLU A 442 -2.52 7.00 -20.97
N TYR A 443 -1.71 7.73 -20.19
CA TYR A 443 -0.40 7.28 -19.73
C TYR A 443 -0.53 6.03 -18.85
N ARG A 444 -1.40 6.08 -17.82
CA ARG A 444 -1.68 4.95 -16.93
C ARG A 444 -2.13 3.71 -17.71
N GLN A 445 -3.07 3.88 -18.64
CA GLN A 445 -3.59 2.77 -19.43
C GLN A 445 -2.53 2.16 -20.35
N LYS A 446 -1.63 2.99 -20.87
CA LYS A 446 -0.57 2.55 -21.79
C LYS A 446 0.61 1.88 -21.09
N TYR A 447 1.06 2.44 -19.97
CA TYR A 447 2.29 2.02 -19.31
C TYR A 447 2.09 1.25 -18.01
N ALA A 448 0.86 1.17 -17.53
CA ALA A 448 0.49 0.51 -16.27
C ALA A 448 1.32 1.02 -15.06
N LYS A 449 1.56 2.33 -15.01
CA LYS A 449 2.32 3.05 -13.98
C LYS A 449 1.51 4.18 -13.35
N ASP A 450 1.94 4.62 -12.19
CA ASP A 450 1.37 5.75 -11.47
C ASP A 450 1.59 7.07 -12.24
N VAL A 451 0.67 7.99 -12.05
CA VAL A 451 0.70 9.33 -12.65
C VAL A 451 0.04 10.33 -11.71
N VAL A 452 0.54 11.55 -11.68
CA VAL A 452 0.14 12.56 -10.71
C VAL A 452 -0.39 13.81 -11.40
N ILE A 453 -1.51 14.33 -10.92
CA ILE A 453 -2.08 15.63 -11.29
C ILE A 453 -2.11 16.50 -10.03
N ASP A 454 -1.35 17.57 -10.01
CA ASP A 454 -1.33 18.57 -8.92
C ASP A 454 -2.19 19.77 -9.35
N ILE A 455 -3.45 19.82 -8.90
CA ILE A 455 -4.37 20.92 -9.17
C ILE A 455 -4.08 22.03 -8.15
N ILE A 456 -3.34 23.05 -8.59
CA ILE A 456 -3.00 24.18 -7.75
C ILE A 456 -4.20 25.12 -7.71
N CYS A 457 -4.80 25.22 -6.54
CA CYS A 457 -6.04 25.93 -6.30
C CYS A 457 -5.97 26.72 -4.99
N PHE A 458 -7.09 27.10 -4.42
CA PHE A 458 -7.16 27.73 -3.11
C PHE A 458 -8.31 27.17 -2.30
N ARG A 459 -8.34 27.49 -1.02
CA ARG A 459 -9.40 27.14 -0.08
C ARG A 459 -10.14 28.39 0.30
N LYS A 460 -11.41 28.53 -0.10
CA LYS A 460 -12.19 29.75 0.14
C LYS A 460 -12.57 29.97 1.61
N LEU A 461 -12.97 28.88 2.29
CA LEU A 461 -13.28 28.87 3.72
C LEU A 461 -12.07 28.42 4.54
N GLY A 462 -12.18 28.34 5.86
CA GLY A 462 -11.16 27.78 6.73
C GLY A 462 -10.89 26.29 6.51
N HIS A 463 -10.16 25.66 7.41
CA HIS A 463 -9.96 24.21 7.38
C HIS A 463 -11.30 23.46 7.35
N ASN A 464 -12.24 23.93 8.14
CA ASN A 464 -13.66 23.58 8.07
C ASN A 464 -14.51 24.85 8.24
N GLU A 465 -15.84 24.74 8.24
CA GLU A 465 -16.79 25.84 8.26
C GLU A 465 -16.87 26.57 9.61
N GLN A 466 -16.17 26.11 10.63
CA GLN A 466 -16.07 26.73 11.96
C GLN A 466 -14.74 27.46 12.18
N ASP A 467 -13.82 27.37 11.22
CA ASP A 467 -12.49 27.96 11.28
C ASP A 467 -12.48 29.34 10.61
N GLU A 468 -11.81 30.32 11.22
CA GLU A 468 -11.59 31.67 10.66
C GLU A 468 -10.14 31.78 10.12
N PRO A 469 -9.95 31.59 8.82
CA PRO A 469 -8.61 31.47 8.25
C PRO A 469 -7.82 32.78 8.21
N MET A 470 -8.47 33.92 8.34
CA MET A 470 -7.79 35.23 8.38
C MET A 470 -6.91 35.40 9.62
N VAL A 471 -7.16 34.62 10.67
CA VAL A 471 -6.35 34.64 11.89
C VAL A 471 -4.92 34.19 11.63
N THR A 472 -4.73 33.16 10.77
CA THR A 472 -3.41 32.57 10.47
C THR A 472 -2.87 32.96 9.08
N GLN A 473 -3.74 33.30 8.12
CA GLN A 473 -3.40 33.55 6.71
C GLN A 473 -3.97 34.87 6.17
N PRO A 474 -3.73 36.01 6.84
CA PRO A 474 -4.38 37.28 6.49
C PRO A 474 -4.01 37.80 5.09
N LEU A 475 -2.77 37.57 4.63
CA LEU A 475 -2.32 38.03 3.30
C LEU A 475 -3.05 37.26 2.19
N MET A 476 -3.08 35.94 2.32
CA MET A 476 -3.69 35.04 1.34
C MET A 476 -5.21 35.28 1.25
N TYR A 477 -5.90 35.35 2.39
CA TYR A 477 -7.34 35.48 2.41
C TYR A 477 -7.85 36.87 2.02
N LYS A 478 -7.03 37.92 2.10
CA LYS A 478 -7.32 39.22 1.48
C LYS A 478 -7.38 39.12 -0.05
N ILE A 479 -6.63 38.24 -0.66
CA ILE A 479 -6.68 37.98 -2.10
C ILE A 479 -7.87 37.06 -2.41
N ILE A 480 -8.03 35.96 -1.68
CA ILE A 480 -9.14 35.00 -1.86
C ILE A 480 -10.51 35.69 -1.75
N SER A 481 -10.69 36.61 -0.81
CA SER A 481 -11.97 37.32 -0.63
C SER A 481 -12.39 38.14 -1.84
N LYS A 482 -11.45 38.53 -2.69
CA LYS A 482 -11.69 39.30 -3.94
C LYS A 482 -11.77 38.41 -5.18
N HIS A 483 -11.44 37.13 -5.05
CA HIS A 483 -11.43 36.21 -6.18
C HIS A 483 -12.87 35.86 -6.58
N PRO A 484 -13.24 35.95 -7.86
CA PRO A 484 -14.64 35.75 -8.32
C PRO A 484 -15.09 34.29 -8.25
N GLY A 485 -14.17 33.34 -8.16
CA GLY A 485 -14.37 31.88 -8.24
C GLY A 485 -14.16 31.33 -9.65
N THR A 486 -13.63 30.12 -9.74
CA THR A 486 -13.23 29.44 -10.97
C THR A 486 -14.37 29.35 -11.98
N ARG A 487 -15.58 28.98 -11.52
CA ARG A 487 -16.78 28.92 -12.37
C ARG A 487 -17.04 30.25 -13.07
N LYS A 488 -16.96 31.38 -12.31
CA LYS A 488 -17.23 32.71 -12.88
C LYS A 488 -16.16 33.11 -13.89
N VAL A 489 -14.86 32.90 -13.55
CA VAL A 489 -13.75 33.15 -14.47
C VAL A 489 -13.95 32.42 -15.78
N TYR A 490 -14.32 31.16 -15.73
CA TYR A 490 -14.51 30.33 -16.92
C TYR A 490 -15.80 30.69 -17.67
N GLY A 491 -16.90 30.94 -16.96
CA GLY A 491 -18.17 31.39 -17.58
C GLY A 491 -18.00 32.71 -18.33
N ASP A 492 -17.35 33.69 -17.75
CA ASP A 492 -17.05 34.99 -18.38
C ASP A 492 -16.19 34.82 -19.67
N LYS A 493 -15.19 33.88 -19.63
CA LYS A 493 -14.39 33.49 -20.80
C LYS A 493 -15.29 32.93 -21.93
N LEU A 494 -16.19 32.01 -21.64
CA LEU A 494 -17.05 31.40 -22.65
C LEU A 494 -18.07 32.40 -23.26
N VAL A 495 -18.55 33.33 -22.46
CA VAL A 495 -19.39 34.42 -22.97
C VAL A 495 -18.57 35.34 -23.87
N ALA A 496 -17.37 35.74 -23.49
CA ALA A 496 -16.47 36.56 -24.28
C ALA A 496 -16.05 35.90 -25.61
N GLU A 497 -15.88 34.58 -25.63
CA GLU A 497 -15.60 33.78 -26.85
C GLU A 497 -16.88 33.57 -27.71
N GLY A 498 -18.08 33.97 -27.25
CA GLY A 498 -19.34 33.76 -27.97
C GLY A 498 -19.84 32.30 -27.92
N THR A 499 -19.26 31.45 -27.05
CA THR A 499 -19.67 30.06 -26.85
C THR A 499 -21.02 29.97 -26.12
N LEU A 500 -21.30 30.93 -25.25
CA LEU A 500 -22.55 31.05 -24.48
C LEU A 500 -23.15 32.45 -24.59
N PRO A 501 -24.50 32.59 -24.46
CA PRO A 501 -25.13 33.89 -24.31
C PRO A 501 -24.75 34.52 -22.96
N ALA A 502 -24.89 35.84 -22.85
CA ALA A 502 -24.46 36.61 -21.67
C ALA A 502 -25.13 36.16 -20.36
N ASP A 503 -26.36 35.67 -20.40
CA ASP A 503 -27.14 35.17 -19.28
C ASP A 503 -27.01 33.65 -19.08
N GLY A 504 -26.31 32.95 -20.01
CA GLY A 504 -26.17 31.50 -19.99
C GLY A 504 -25.60 30.92 -18.69
N PRO A 505 -24.49 31.44 -18.15
CA PRO A 505 -23.94 30.95 -16.87
C PRO A 505 -24.90 31.13 -15.68
N ASP A 506 -25.70 32.19 -15.64
CA ASP A 506 -26.64 32.41 -14.55
C ASP A 506 -27.89 31.53 -14.68
N GLN A 507 -28.31 31.21 -15.90
CA GLN A 507 -29.38 30.25 -16.14
C GLN A 507 -28.99 28.86 -15.67
N MET A 508 -27.77 28.42 -15.92
CA MET A 508 -27.25 27.13 -15.45
C MET A 508 -27.25 27.03 -13.92
N ILE A 509 -26.90 28.10 -13.21
CA ILE A 509 -26.97 28.14 -11.75
C ILE A 509 -28.41 27.97 -11.26
N LYS A 510 -29.34 28.74 -11.88
CA LYS A 510 -30.74 28.70 -11.49
C LYS A 510 -31.36 27.32 -11.69
N GLU A 511 -31.10 26.71 -12.84
CA GLU A 511 -31.57 25.37 -13.15
C GLU A 511 -31.05 24.31 -12.18
N TYR A 512 -29.74 24.33 -11.90
CA TYR A 512 -29.15 23.40 -10.96
C TYR A 512 -29.71 23.56 -9.54
N ARG A 513 -29.94 24.80 -9.09
CA ARG A 513 -30.53 25.12 -7.79
C ARG A 513 -31.97 24.63 -7.67
N GLU A 514 -32.78 24.78 -8.72
CA GLU A 514 -34.16 24.28 -8.76
C GLU A 514 -34.22 22.75 -8.58
N HIS A 515 -33.24 22.00 -9.12
CA HIS A 515 -33.13 20.56 -8.90
C HIS A 515 -32.69 20.22 -7.47
N LEU A 516 -31.74 20.97 -6.90
CA LEU A 516 -31.35 20.81 -5.48
C LEU A 516 -32.54 21.03 -4.53
N ASP A 517 -33.39 22.03 -4.80
CA ASP A 517 -34.60 22.31 -4.01
C ASP A 517 -35.62 21.15 -4.04
N LYS A 518 -35.63 20.37 -5.12
CA LYS A 518 -36.39 19.13 -5.25
C LYS A 518 -35.66 17.91 -4.64
N GLY A 519 -34.40 18.05 -4.26
CA GLY A 519 -33.54 16.94 -3.79
C GLY A 519 -33.10 15.99 -4.92
N GLU A 520 -33.06 16.47 -6.14
CA GLU A 520 -32.74 15.74 -7.36
C GLU A 520 -31.39 16.16 -7.96
N LEU A 521 -30.84 15.32 -8.83
CA LEU A 521 -29.66 15.61 -9.65
C LEU A 521 -30.10 16.14 -11.01
N LEU A 522 -29.56 17.31 -11.44
CA LEU A 522 -29.72 17.79 -12.81
C LEU A 522 -28.93 16.91 -13.82
N TYR A 523 -27.68 16.62 -13.50
CA TYR A 523 -26.80 15.81 -14.34
C TYR A 523 -26.57 14.43 -13.66
N ASN A 524 -27.53 13.51 -13.85
CA ASN A 524 -27.45 12.19 -13.24
C ASN A 524 -26.77 11.19 -14.19
N PRO A 525 -25.53 10.74 -13.89
CA PRO A 525 -24.85 9.74 -14.69
C PRO A 525 -25.28 8.31 -14.38
N VAL A 526 -26.08 8.09 -13.31
CA VAL A 526 -26.39 6.77 -12.75
C VAL A 526 -27.33 5.98 -13.66
N LEU A 527 -26.94 4.74 -13.93
CA LEU A 527 -27.73 3.76 -14.70
C LEU A 527 -28.74 3.08 -13.77
N ALA A 528 -29.99 3.55 -13.82
CA ALA A 528 -31.05 2.99 -12.98
C ALA A 528 -31.31 1.50 -13.32
N GLY A 529 -31.32 0.64 -12.28
CA GLY A 529 -31.59 -0.78 -12.41
C GLY A 529 -30.47 -1.63 -13.02
N TYR A 530 -29.35 -1.03 -13.39
CA TYR A 530 -28.16 -1.79 -13.83
C TYR A 530 -27.43 -2.37 -12.61
N LYS A 531 -26.88 -3.58 -12.75
CA LYS A 531 -25.99 -4.19 -11.76
C LYS A 531 -24.75 -4.71 -12.50
N HIS A 532 -23.61 -4.19 -12.13
CA HIS A 532 -22.35 -4.58 -12.75
C HIS A 532 -22.10 -6.09 -12.58
N PRO A 533 -21.70 -6.83 -13.65
CA PRO A 533 -21.59 -8.30 -13.62
C PRO A 533 -20.56 -8.81 -12.59
N ASN A 534 -19.55 -8.02 -12.26
CA ASN A 534 -18.52 -8.40 -11.28
C ASN A 534 -18.86 -8.00 -9.82
N THR A 535 -20.11 -7.60 -9.55
CA THR A 535 -20.56 -7.30 -8.18
C THR A 535 -20.61 -8.56 -7.34
N ILE A 536 -19.98 -8.56 -6.17
CA ILE A 536 -20.06 -9.65 -5.18
C ILE A 536 -21.26 -9.47 -4.28
N ASP A 537 -21.99 -10.55 -4.04
CA ASP A 537 -23.02 -10.61 -3.01
C ASP A 537 -22.42 -10.94 -1.65
N TRP A 538 -22.43 -9.96 -0.75
CA TRP A 538 -21.99 -10.10 0.63
C TRP A 538 -23.08 -10.61 1.57
N THR A 539 -24.34 -10.64 1.14
CA THR A 539 -25.50 -10.98 1.97
C THR A 539 -25.32 -12.28 2.76
N PRO A 540 -24.77 -13.36 2.19
CA PRO A 540 -24.59 -14.61 2.93
C PRO A 540 -23.65 -14.51 4.14
N PHE A 541 -22.77 -13.48 4.16
CA PHE A 541 -21.74 -13.30 5.19
C PHE A 541 -22.10 -12.26 6.25
N LEU A 542 -23.23 -11.54 6.10
CA LEU A 542 -23.64 -10.41 6.94
C LEU A 542 -24.67 -10.84 8.01
N THR A 543 -24.49 -12.01 8.62
CA THR A 543 -25.38 -12.44 9.72
C THR A 543 -25.12 -11.63 10.99
N LYS A 544 -26.21 -11.19 11.67
CA LYS A 544 -26.13 -10.49 12.97
C LYS A 544 -25.79 -11.44 14.13
N GLN A 545 -26.13 -12.73 14.02
CA GLN A 545 -25.81 -13.71 15.04
C GLN A 545 -24.39 -14.24 14.83
N TYR A 546 -23.59 -14.23 15.88
CA TYR A 546 -22.26 -14.82 15.85
C TYR A 546 -22.33 -16.34 15.67
N ILE A 547 -21.64 -16.87 14.67
CA ILE A 547 -21.55 -18.30 14.37
C ILE A 547 -20.30 -18.85 15.07
N GLU A 548 -20.49 -19.60 16.14
CA GLU A 548 -19.39 -20.12 16.97
C GLU A 548 -18.61 -21.25 16.29
N THR A 549 -19.30 -22.18 15.67
CA THR A 549 -18.75 -23.41 15.10
C THR A 549 -19.26 -23.65 13.69
N CYS A 550 -18.49 -24.37 12.90
CA CYS A 550 -18.88 -24.92 11.61
C CYS A 550 -18.11 -26.21 11.36
N ASP A 551 -18.56 -27.02 10.42
CA ASP A 551 -17.84 -28.23 10.02
C ASP A 551 -16.53 -27.87 9.32
N THR A 552 -15.42 -28.27 9.90
CA THR A 552 -14.06 -28.04 9.36
C THR A 552 -13.37 -29.36 9.03
N THR A 553 -14.09 -30.48 9.07
CA THR A 553 -13.55 -31.80 8.78
C THR A 553 -13.11 -31.95 7.33
N VAL A 554 -12.14 -32.83 7.09
CA VAL A 554 -11.66 -33.19 5.74
C VAL A 554 -11.42 -34.70 5.75
N PRO A 555 -11.98 -35.45 4.79
CA PRO A 555 -11.80 -36.89 4.77
C PRO A 555 -10.31 -37.28 4.82
N LEU A 556 -9.95 -38.26 5.65
CA LEU A 556 -8.56 -38.70 5.83
C LEU A 556 -7.89 -39.08 4.50
N LYS A 557 -8.65 -39.70 3.59
CA LYS A 557 -8.15 -40.02 2.22
C LYS A 557 -7.72 -38.75 1.48
N GLU A 558 -8.47 -37.68 1.63
CA GLU A 558 -8.17 -36.39 0.98
C GLU A 558 -6.95 -35.73 1.59
N LEU A 559 -6.83 -35.74 2.93
CA LEU A 559 -5.61 -35.21 3.59
C LEU A 559 -4.34 -35.96 3.13
N LYS A 560 -4.40 -37.30 2.98
CA LYS A 560 -3.28 -38.07 2.45
C LYS A 560 -2.96 -37.72 1.00
N ARG A 561 -3.98 -37.54 0.16
CA ARG A 561 -3.82 -37.11 -1.23
C ARG A 561 -3.16 -35.72 -1.32
N LEU A 562 -3.66 -34.76 -0.54
CA LEU A 562 -3.12 -33.42 -0.48
C LEU A 562 -1.68 -33.39 0.05
N SER A 563 -1.37 -34.17 1.08
CA SER A 563 -0.02 -34.34 1.60
C SER A 563 0.95 -34.83 0.53
N GLN A 564 0.55 -35.85 -0.25
CA GLN A 564 1.35 -36.36 -1.35
C GLN A 564 1.62 -35.26 -2.40
N ARG A 565 0.60 -34.46 -2.75
CA ARG A 565 0.75 -33.34 -3.68
C ARG A 565 1.69 -32.25 -3.14
N LEU A 566 1.57 -31.91 -1.88
CA LEU A 566 2.44 -30.90 -1.23
C LEU A 566 3.91 -31.31 -1.18
N THR A 567 4.20 -32.62 -1.19
CA THR A 567 5.55 -33.17 -1.11
C THR A 567 6.09 -33.70 -2.44
N THR A 568 5.32 -33.58 -3.52
CA THR A 568 5.76 -33.89 -4.87
C THR A 568 6.61 -32.75 -5.43
N ILE A 569 7.84 -33.05 -5.77
CA ILE A 569 8.80 -32.10 -6.34
C ILE A 569 8.88 -32.32 -7.85
N PRO A 570 8.91 -31.29 -8.69
CA PRO A 570 9.08 -31.42 -10.14
C PRO A 570 10.39 -32.14 -10.50
N GLU A 571 10.39 -32.91 -11.61
CA GLU A 571 11.58 -33.56 -12.11
C GLU A 571 12.69 -32.55 -12.43
N GLY A 572 13.91 -32.84 -12.05
CA GLY A 572 15.07 -32.00 -12.26
C GLY A 572 15.20 -30.82 -11.25
N PHE A 573 14.24 -30.65 -10.34
CA PHE A 573 14.27 -29.59 -9.34
C PHE A 573 15.12 -29.96 -8.13
N SER A 574 16.14 -29.17 -7.80
CA SER A 574 17.09 -29.44 -6.72
C SER A 574 16.74 -28.62 -5.47
N LEU A 575 16.34 -29.29 -4.40
CA LEU A 575 16.08 -28.69 -3.11
C LEU A 575 17.37 -28.50 -2.28
N HIS A 576 17.43 -27.41 -1.51
CA HIS A 576 18.42 -27.27 -0.45
C HIS A 576 18.28 -28.42 0.58
N SER A 577 19.38 -28.98 1.09
CA SER A 577 19.37 -30.18 1.94
C SER A 577 18.42 -30.08 3.15
N ARG A 578 18.35 -28.93 3.81
CA ARG A 578 17.43 -28.70 4.94
C ARG A 578 15.96 -28.73 4.50
N VAL A 579 15.64 -28.15 3.34
CA VAL A 579 14.27 -28.15 2.80
C VAL A 579 13.88 -29.54 2.33
N LYS A 580 14.80 -30.28 1.70
CA LYS A 580 14.60 -31.69 1.32
C LYS A 580 14.19 -32.53 2.54
N LYS A 581 14.88 -32.37 3.68
CA LYS A 581 14.52 -33.06 4.93
C LYS A 581 13.11 -32.72 5.42
N ILE A 582 12.70 -31.45 5.34
CA ILE A 582 11.33 -31.04 5.71
C ILE A 582 10.29 -31.68 4.80
N VAL A 583 10.55 -31.75 3.49
CA VAL A 583 9.66 -32.39 2.52
C VAL A 583 9.53 -33.90 2.79
N GLU A 584 10.65 -34.59 3.12
CA GLU A 584 10.67 -35.99 3.51
C GLU A 584 9.86 -36.25 4.80
N ASP A 585 10.04 -35.39 5.81
CA ASP A 585 9.29 -35.47 7.07
C ASP A 585 7.79 -35.22 6.84
N ARG A 586 7.41 -34.26 5.99
CA ARG A 586 6.02 -34.01 5.62
C ARG A 586 5.39 -35.16 4.85
N ALA A 587 6.15 -35.85 4.00
CA ALA A 587 5.68 -37.07 3.34
C ALA A 587 5.38 -38.16 4.39
N ALA A 588 6.27 -38.34 5.37
CA ALA A 588 6.05 -39.29 6.47
C ALA A 588 4.87 -38.91 7.38
N MET A 589 4.62 -37.61 7.60
CA MET A 589 3.43 -37.11 8.29
C MET A 589 2.17 -37.45 7.51
N GLY A 590 2.17 -37.25 6.19
CA GLY A 590 1.04 -37.59 5.31
C GLY A 590 0.72 -39.08 5.23
N GLU A 591 1.70 -39.95 5.45
CA GLU A 591 1.53 -41.40 5.56
C GLU A 591 1.05 -41.82 6.97
N GLY A 592 1.10 -40.93 7.96
CA GLY A 592 0.83 -41.21 9.37
C GLY A 592 1.97 -41.89 10.13
N LYS A 593 3.19 -41.86 9.59
CA LYS A 593 4.41 -42.39 10.24
C LYS A 593 5.00 -41.41 11.25
N LEU A 594 4.78 -40.12 11.04
CA LEU A 594 5.13 -39.03 11.96
C LEU A 594 3.89 -38.22 12.31
N PRO A 595 3.82 -37.66 13.51
CA PRO A 595 2.76 -36.72 13.84
C PRO A 595 2.93 -35.42 13.02
N VAL A 596 1.80 -34.82 12.67
CA VAL A 596 1.74 -33.60 11.87
C VAL A 596 2.21 -32.41 12.71
N ASP A 597 3.23 -31.70 12.22
CA ASP A 597 3.69 -30.46 12.82
C ASP A 597 2.84 -29.25 12.38
N TRP A 598 3.12 -28.08 12.96
CA TRP A 598 2.40 -26.84 12.66
C TRP A 598 2.49 -26.47 11.16
N GLY A 599 3.71 -26.51 10.60
CA GLY A 599 3.94 -26.09 9.19
C GLY A 599 3.20 -26.98 8.21
N MET A 600 3.13 -28.29 8.47
CA MET A 600 2.35 -29.21 7.65
C MET A 600 0.84 -29.02 7.84
N ALA A 601 0.36 -28.83 9.07
CA ALA A 601 -1.05 -28.58 9.36
C ALA A 601 -1.56 -27.29 8.70
N GLU A 602 -0.77 -26.24 8.73
CA GLU A 602 -1.06 -24.96 8.06
C GLU A 602 -1.14 -25.15 6.54
N ASN A 603 -0.18 -25.82 5.91
CA ASN A 603 -0.19 -26.10 4.47
C ASN A 603 -1.36 -27.02 4.07
N LEU A 604 -1.75 -27.99 4.90
CA LEU A 604 -2.92 -28.84 4.67
C LEU A 604 -4.23 -28.07 4.79
N ALA A 605 -4.32 -27.10 5.72
CA ALA A 605 -5.47 -26.20 5.80
C ALA A 605 -5.63 -25.40 4.51
N TYR A 606 -4.57 -24.77 4.03
CA TYR A 606 -4.59 -24.03 2.75
C TYR A 606 -4.92 -24.94 1.58
N ALA A 607 -4.27 -26.10 1.47
CA ALA A 607 -4.52 -27.05 0.40
C ALA A 607 -5.97 -27.50 0.33
N SER A 608 -6.55 -27.82 1.49
CA SER A 608 -7.95 -28.24 1.58
C SER A 608 -8.96 -27.13 1.21
N LEU A 609 -8.65 -25.88 1.53
CA LEU A 609 -9.44 -24.72 1.12
C LEU A 609 -9.40 -24.49 -0.39
N LEU A 610 -8.20 -24.53 -0.97
CA LEU A 610 -7.98 -24.35 -2.41
C LEU A 610 -8.75 -25.35 -3.26
N VAL A 611 -8.75 -26.62 -2.86
CA VAL A 611 -9.51 -27.65 -3.58
C VAL A 611 -11.01 -27.60 -3.31
N SER A 612 -11.44 -26.92 -2.25
CA SER A 612 -12.84 -26.64 -1.90
C SER A 612 -13.36 -25.33 -2.55
N GLY A 613 -12.57 -24.64 -3.34
CA GLY A 613 -12.96 -23.43 -4.07
C GLY A 613 -12.73 -22.13 -3.34
N TYR A 614 -12.05 -22.12 -2.19
CA TYR A 614 -11.63 -20.90 -1.49
C TYR A 614 -10.22 -20.52 -1.92
N GLY A 615 -10.05 -19.29 -2.41
CA GLY A 615 -8.73 -18.72 -2.66
C GLY A 615 -7.94 -18.53 -1.37
N VAL A 616 -6.61 -18.49 -1.46
CA VAL A 616 -5.73 -18.19 -0.33
C VAL A 616 -4.69 -17.18 -0.75
N ARG A 617 -4.61 -16.06 -0.03
CA ARG A 617 -3.54 -15.06 -0.14
C ARG A 617 -2.78 -14.99 1.18
N ILE A 618 -1.47 -15.12 1.11
CA ILE A 618 -0.55 -14.96 2.26
C ILE A 618 0.45 -13.86 1.91
N SER A 619 0.57 -12.87 2.76
CA SER A 619 1.54 -11.78 2.62
C SER A 619 2.16 -11.41 3.96
N GLY A 620 3.29 -10.74 3.92
CA GLY A 620 4.11 -10.33 5.04
C GLY A 620 5.58 -10.60 4.78
N GLU A 621 6.44 -10.22 5.70
CA GLU A 621 7.88 -10.44 5.55
C GLU A 621 8.23 -11.92 5.72
N ASP A 622 9.07 -12.45 4.83
CA ASP A 622 9.55 -13.84 4.84
C ASP A 622 8.43 -14.92 4.79
N VAL A 623 7.21 -14.62 4.38
CA VAL A 623 6.08 -15.56 4.48
C VAL A 623 6.23 -16.80 3.60
N GLY A 624 6.94 -16.71 2.48
CA GLY A 624 7.16 -17.84 1.57
C GLY A 624 7.88 -19.00 2.25
N ARG A 625 8.89 -18.70 3.05
CA ARG A 625 9.67 -19.63 3.90
C ARG A 625 9.02 -19.79 5.28
N GLY A 626 8.41 -18.72 5.79
CA GLY A 626 8.08 -18.47 7.18
C GLY A 626 9.29 -18.00 7.98
N THR A 627 9.12 -16.94 8.79
CA THR A 627 10.20 -16.31 9.60
C THR A 627 10.99 -17.36 10.40
N PHE A 628 10.32 -18.37 10.95
CA PHE A 628 10.91 -19.43 11.76
C PHE A 628 11.26 -20.70 10.94
N PHE A 629 11.38 -20.58 9.62
CA PHE A 629 11.75 -21.70 8.74
C PHE A 629 10.73 -22.87 8.78
N HIS A 630 9.44 -22.59 8.96
CA HIS A 630 8.40 -23.59 9.21
C HIS A 630 7.44 -23.80 8.06
N ARG A 631 7.09 -22.75 7.27
CA ARG A 631 6.02 -22.79 6.26
C ARG A 631 6.47 -23.46 4.98
N HIS A 632 7.48 -22.94 4.32
CA HIS A 632 7.96 -23.40 3.00
C HIS A 632 6.80 -23.62 2.01
N ALA A 633 6.01 -22.58 1.78
CA ALA A 633 4.98 -22.55 0.74
C ALA A 633 5.57 -22.28 -0.67
N ALA A 634 6.81 -21.82 -0.70
CA ALA A 634 7.61 -21.64 -1.91
C ALA A 634 8.93 -22.41 -1.81
N PHE A 635 9.28 -23.16 -2.85
CA PHE A 635 10.56 -23.84 -3.00
C PHE A 635 11.41 -23.15 -4.07
N HIS A 636 12.72 -23.14 -3.87
CA HIS A 636 13.68 -22.53 -4.78
C HIS A 636 14.68 -23.56 -5.28
N ASP A 637 14.77 -23.69 -6.59
CA ASP A 637 15.75 -24.60 -7.23
C ASP A 637 17.17 -24.10 -6.98
N GLN A 638 18.01 -24.96 -6.39
CA GLN A 638 19.40 -24.63 -6.13
C GLN A 638 20.25 -24.53 -7.40
N ASN A 639 19.73 -25.01 -8.54
CA ASN A 639 20.39 -24.97 -9.85
C ASN A 639 19.85 -23.86 -10.75
N ARG A 640 18.95 -22.99 -10.23
CA ARG A 640 18.41 -21.89 -11.02
C ARG A 640 19.52 -20.96 -11.53
N THR A 641 19.37 -20.49 -12.76
CA THR A 641 20.36 -19.63 -13.45
C THR A 641 19.98 -18.15 -13.40
N SER A 642 18.73 -17.82 -13.06
CA SER A 642 18.27 -16.46 -12.90
C SER A 642 17.25 -16.38 -11.76
N TRP A 643 17.03 -15.16 -11.24
CA TRP A 643 16.15 -14.93 -10.07
C TRP A 643 14.65 -15.15 -10.37
N ASP A 644 14.24 -15.04 -11.63
CA ASP A 644 12.84 -15.11 -12.09
C ASP A 644 12.38 -16.53 -12.44
N VAL A 645 13.29 -17.51 -12.44
CA VAL A 645 12.98 -18.92 -12.71
C VAL A 645 13.26 -19.80 -11.49
N GLY A 646 12.77 -21.03 -11.50
CA GLY A 646 13.09 -22.05 -10.49
C GLY A 646 12.42 -21.79 -9.12
N THR A 647 11.29 -21.10 -9.07
CA THR A 647 10.41 -21.04 -7.89
C THR A 647 9.20 -21.94 -8.11
N TYR A 648 8.96 -22.86 -7.18
CA TYR A 648 7.84 -23.80 -7.22
C TYR A 648 6.95 -23.66 -5.98
N HIS A 649 5.64 -23.52 -6.21
CA HIS A 649 4.62 -23.47 -5.16
C HIS A 649 3.77 -24.75 -5.20
N PRO A 650 3.95 -25.70 -4.27
CA PRO A 650 3.12 -26.92 -4.25
C PRO A 650 1.63 -26.62 -4.16
N LEU A 651 1.25 -25.58 -3.40
CA LEU A 651 -0.14 -25.15 -3.23
C LEU A 651 -0.81 -24.62 -4.50
N LYS A 652 -0.05 -24.31 -5.56
CA LYS A 652 -0.59 -24.01 -6.90
C LYS A 652 -0.84 -25.24 -7.77
N ASN A 653 -0.39 -26.44 -7.32
CA ASN A 653 -0.32 -27.65 -8.13
C ASN A 653 -1.00 -28.86 -7.47
N LEU A 654 -2.10 -28.64 -6.73
CA LEU A 654 -2.82 -29.69 -6.02
C LEU A 654 -3.73 -30.52 -6.93
N GLN A 655 -4.37 -29.83 -7.87
CA GLN A 655 -5.24 -30.41 -8.90
C GLN A 655 -5.46 -29.42 -10.06
N GLU A 656 -5.96 -29.90 -11.20
CA GLU A 656 -6.14 -29.12 -12.42
C GLU A 656 -7.07 -27.89 -12.21
N LYS A 657 -8.19 -28.10 -11.53
CA LYS A 657 -9.15 -27.04 -11.23
C LYS A 657 -9.17 -26.80 -9.73
N GLN A 658 -8.51 -25.78 -9.28
CA GLN A 658 -8.48 -25.32 -7.89
C GLN A 658 -8.60 -23.79 -7.82
N ALA A 659 -8.91 -23.26 -6.65
CA ALA A 659 -8.89 -21.82 -6.40
C ALA A 659 -7.45 -21.26 -6.42
N GLY A 660 -7.33 -19.95 -6.60
CA GLY A 660 -6.04 -19.26 -6.69
C GLY A 660 -5.24 -19.25 -5.39
N PHE A 661 -3.95 -19.52 -5.48
CA PHE A 661 -3.00 -19.38 -4.37
C PHE A 661 -2.01 -18.25 -4.63
N GLN A 662 -1.89 -17.33 -3.69
CA GLN A 662 -0.95 -16.21 -3.70
C GLN A 662 -0.09 -16.26 -2.45
N CYS A 663 1.23 -16.15 -2.61
CA CYS A 663 2.18 -16.07 -1.51
C CYS A 663 3.29 -15.10 -1.90
N TYR A 664 3.37 -13.97 -1.19
CA TYR A 664 4.31 -12.90 -1.50
C TYR A 664 5.01 -12.42 -0.23
N ASP A 665 6.33 -12.48 -0.25
CA ASP A 665 7.12 -11.72 0.72
C ASP A 665 6.88 -10.24 0.44
N SER A 666 6.42 -9.51 1.46
CA SER A 666 6.09 -8.08 1.33
C SER A 666 7.34 -7.21 1.26
N VAL A 667 7.16 -5.96 0.87
CA VAL A 667 8.14 -4.92 1.20
C VAL A 667 8.23 -4.77 2.72
N LEU A 668 9.32 -4.19 3.22
CA LEU A 668 9.55 -3.93 4.65
C LEU A 668 8.65 -2.78 5.13
N SER A 669 7.40 -3.10 5.42
CA SER A 669 6.37 -2.17 5.85
C SER A 669 5.23 -2.95 6.51
N GLU A 670 4.74 -2.50 7.63
CA GLU A 670 3.57 -3.05 8.31
C GLU A 670 2.32 -2.25 7.97
N GLU A 671 2.38 -0.91 7.99
CA GLU A 671 1.22 -0.04 7.89
C GLU A 671 0.53 -0.15 6.53
N ALA A 672 1.25 0.12 5.44
CA ALA A 672 0.65 0.09 4.11
C ALA A 672 0.30 -1.33 3.67
N VAL A 673 1.12 -2.33 4.03
CA VAL A 673 0.88 -3.74 3.67
C VAL A 673 -0.35 -4.29 4.38
N LEU A 674 -0.51 -4.06 5.69
CA LEU A 674 -1.70 -4.48 6.43
C LEU A 674 -2.97 -3.77 5.93
N ALA A 675 -2.87 -2.47 5.63
CA ALA A 675 -3.98 -1.70 5.07
C ALA A 675 -4.40 -2.23 3.69
N PHE A 676 -3.44 -2.61 2.85
CA PHE A 676 -3.71 -3.25 1.56
C PHE A 676 -4.45 -4.58 1.75
N ASP A 677 -3.97 -5.46 2.63
CA ASP A 677 -4.61 -6.75 2.85
C ASP A 677 -5.99 -6.63 3.52
N TYR A 678 -6.22 -5.61 4.36
CA TYR A 678 -7.56 -5.27 4.81
C TYR A 678 -8.46 -4.86 3.64
N GLY A 679 -7.98 -4.01 2.75
CA GLY A 679 -8.69 -3.60 1.53
C GLY A 679 -9.04 -4.80 0.65
N TYR A 680 -8.08 -5.70 0.46
CA TYR A 680 -8.25 -6.94 -0.28
C TYR A 680 -9.34 -7.83 0.36
N ALA A 681 -9.20 -8.14 1.65
CA ALA A 681 -10.13 -9.00 2.38
C ALA A 681 -11.57 -8.43 2.45
N SER A 682 -11.70 -7.09 2.49
CA SER A 682 -13.00 -6.42 2.49
C SER A 682 -13.65 -6.33 1.10
N ALA A 683 -12.93 -6.70 0.03
CA ALA A 683 -13.43 -6.74 -1.35
C ALA A 683 -13.76 -8.15 -1.84
N ASN A 684 -13.28 -9.20 -1.17
CA ASN A 684 -13.54 -10.59 -1.57
C ASN A 684 -13.79 -11.52 -0.36
N PRO A 685 -15.05 -11.97 -0.10
CA PRO A 685 -15.35 -12.87 1.00
C PRO A 685 -14.99 -14.34 0.74
N TYR A 686 -14.63 -14.73 -0.48
CA TYR A 686 -14.35 -16.11 -0.89
C TYR A 686 -12.87 -16.46 -0.85
N GLU A 687 -12.03 -15.58 -0.31
CA GLU A 687 -10.61 -15.82 -0.12
C GLU A 687 -10.21 -15.72 1.35
N LEU A 688 -9.34 -16.62 1.78
CA LEU A 688 -8.64 -16.50 3.05
C LEU A 688 -7.44 -15.58 2.83
N VAL A 689 -7.50 -14.38 3.39
CA VAL A 689 -6.42 -13.40 3.33
C VAL A 689 -5.68 -13.40 4.65
N VAL A 690 -4.38 -13.66 4.59
CA VAL A 690 -3.49 -13.80 5.75
C VAL A 690 -2.36 -12.80 5.64
N TRP A 691 -2.24 -11.91 6.62
CA TRP A 691 -1.07 -11.10 6.86
C TRP A 691 -0.30 -11.64 8.04
N GLU A 692 1.00 -11.89 7.89
CA GLU A 692 1.88 -12.35 8.97
C GLU A 692 2.90 -11.26 9.32
N GLY A 693 2.90 -10.80 10.57
CA GLY A 693 3.98 -9.97 11.10
C GLY A 693 5.24 -10.80 11.27
N GLN A 694 6.41 -10.26 10.98
CA GLN A 694 7.67 -11.00 11.18
C GLN A 694 7.85 -11.40 12.66
N PHE A 695 7.50 -10.48 13.56
CA PHE A 695 7.17 -10.71 14.96
C PHE A 695 5.91 -9.93 15.28
N GLY A 696 5.07 -10.44 16.20
CA GLY A 696 3.87 -9.76 16.60
C GLY A 696 4.10 -8.40 17.24
N ASP A 697 5.31 -8.19 17.78
CA ASP A 697 5.79 -6.92 18.35
C ASP A 697 5.68 -5.77 17.33
N PHE A 698 5.91 -6.05 16.04
CA PHE A 698 5.93 -5.03 14.99
C PHE A 698 4.54 -4.60 14.51
N ALA A 699 3.48 -5.30 14.90
CA ALA A 699 2.10 -4.91 14.55
C ALA A 699 1.74 -3.49 15.02
N ASN A 700 2.44 -2.94 16.00
CA ASN A 700 2.26 -1.56 16.46
C ASN A 700 2.65 -0.52 15.40
N GLY A 701 3.48 -0.85 14.42
CA GLY A 701 3.75 -0.02 13.24
C GLY A 701 2.50 0.22 12.37
N ALA A 702 1.52 -0.68 12.45
CA ALA A 702 0.25 -0.59 11.73
C ALA A 702 -0.95 -0.30 12.67
N GLN A 703 -0.75 0.27 13.84
CA GLN A 703 -1.80 0.46 14.85
C GLN A 703 -3.00 1.26 14.32
N VAL A 704 -2.77 2.26 13.48
CA VAL A 704 -3.86 3.05 12.87
C VAL A 704 -4.79 2.18 12.00
N VAL A 705 -4.25 1.20 11.30
CA VAL A 705 -5.05 0.24 10.50
C VAL A 705 -5.87 -0.66 11.42
N ILE A 706 -5.26 -1.15 12.50
CA ILE A 706 -5.93 -1.98 13.50
C ILE A 706 -7.10 -1.22 14.12
N ASP A 707 -6.89 0.01 14.59
CA ASP A 707 -7.89 0.79 15.30
C ASP A 707 -9.00 1.31 14.36
N GLN A 708 -8.63 1.84 13.21
CA GLN A 708 -9.57 2.57 12.36
C GLN A 708 -10.33 1.69 11.37
N PHE A 709 -9.78 0.54 10.97
CA PHE A 709 -10.38 -0.34 9.98
C PHE A 709 -10.71 -1.72 10.57
N ILE A 710 -9.74 -2.46 11.08
CA ILE A 710 -9.92 -3.85 11.50
C ILE A 710 -10.88 -3.96 12.70
N ALA A 711 -10.65 -3.18 13.75
CA ALA A 711 -11.44 -3.24 14.96
C ALA A 711 -12.81 -2.56 14.85
N SER A 712 -12.92 -1.47 14.07
CA SER A 712 -14.09 -0.59 14.11
C SER A 712 -14.84 -0.44 12.79
N GLY A 713 -14.30 -0.97 11.68
CA GLY A 713 -14.87 -0.79 10.33
C GLY A 713 -16.29 -1.34 10.19
N GLU A 714 -16.61 -2.46 10.84
CA GLU A 714 -17.96 -3.03 10.83
C GLU A 714 -18.95 -2.16 11.62
N ALA A 715 -18.58 -1.73 12.82
CA ALA A 715 -19.45 -0.90 13.67
C ALA A 715 -19.74 0.48 13.06
N LYS A 716 -18.72 1.09 12.40
CA LYS A 716 -18.83 2.42 11.79
C LYS A 716 -19.49 2.39 10.41
N TRP A 717 -19.15 1.43 9.58
CA TRP A 717 -19.43 1.44 8.14
C TRP A 717 -20.18 0.21 7.64
N GLY A 718 -20.41 -0.80 8.50
CA GLY A 718 -20.98 -2.08 8.09
C GLY A 718 -20.05 -2.92 7.20
N ARG A 719 -18.73 -2.66 7.22
CA ARG A 719 -17.75 -3.38 6.39
C ARG A 719 -17.26 -4.63 7.09
N ALA A 720 -17.77 -5.78 6.66
CA ALA A 720 -17.25 -7.07 7.09
C ALA A 720 -15.88 -7.33 6.44
N CYS A 721 -15.00 -7.98 7.20
CA CYS A 721 -13.64 -8.33 6.78
C CYS A 721 -13.26 -9.71 7.33
N GLY A 722 -12.71 -10.58 6.49
CA GLY A 722 -12.23 -11.92 6.87
C GLY A 722 -10.72 -12.02 7.05
N LEU A 723 -10.02 -10.91 7.21
CA LEU A 723 -8.55 -10.86 7.35
C LEU A 723 -8.08 -11.69 8.55
N VAL A 724 -7.01 -12.45 8.35
CA VAL A 724 -6.26 -13.15 9.41
C VAL A 724 -4.96 -12.40 9.66
N MET A 725 -4.66 -12.11 10.92
CA MET A 725 -3.37 -11.59 11.34
C MET A 725 -2.63 -12.70 12.12
N LEU A 726 -1.52 -13.20 11.58
CA LEU A 726 -0.63 -14.11 12.29
C LEU A 726 0.46 -13.29 12.99
N LEU A 727 0.45 -13.31 14.31
CA LEU A 727 1.31 -12.47 15.15
C LEU A 727 2.18 -13.36 16.04
N PRO A 728 3.44 -13.66 15.65
CA PRO A 728 4.34 -14.46 16.49
C PRO A 728 4.47 -13.87 17.90
N HIS A 729 4.09 -14.68 18.90
CA HIS A 729 4.02 -14.30 20.32
C HIS A 729 4.50 -15.44 21.21
N GLY A 730 5.25 -15.10 22.23
CA GLY A 730 5.75 -16.05 23.24
C GLY A 730 7.05 -15.59 23.87
N TYR A 731 7.23 -15.87 25.16
CA TYR A 731 8.38 -15.44 25.96
C TYR A 731 9.44 -16.52 25.94
N GLU A 732 10.46 -16.36 25.10
CA GLU A 732 11.51 -17.36 24.81
C GLU A 732 12.94 -16.82 25.00
N GLY A 733 13.08 -15.72 25.77
CA GLY A 733 14.38 -15.12 26.05
C GLY A 733 14.99 -14.32 24.88
N GLN A 734 14.16 -13.88 23.95
CA GLN A 734 14.59 -13.15 22.73
C GLN A 734 14.55 -11.62 22.90
N GLY A 735 14.35 -11.14 24.12
CA GLY A 735 14.34 -9.72 24.44
C GLY A 735 12.98 -9.03 24.27
N PRO A 736 12.94 -7.71 24.50
CA PRO A 736 11.69 -6.97 24.63
C PRO A 736 10.92 -6.76 23.32
N GLU A 737 11.56 -6.90 22.16
CA GLU A 737 10.95 -6.59 20.86
C GLU A 737 10.71 -7.82 19.97
N HIS A 738 10.86 -9.04 20.55
CA HIS A 738 10.68 -10.33 19.89
C HIS A 738 9.87 -11.31 20.76
N SER A 739 9.02 -10.80 21.65
CA SER A 739 8.30 -11.61 22.63
C SER A 739 6.80 -11.40 22.61
N SER A 740 6.31 -10.18 22.42
CA SER A 740 4.90 -9.85 22.64
C SER A 740 4.21 -9.16 21.47
N ALA A 741 3.19 -9.83 20.92
CA ALA A 741 2.21 -9.20 20.03
C ALA A 741 1.23 -8.25 20.77
N ARG A 742 1.42 -8.06 22.08
CA ARG A 742 0.59 -7.20 22.96
C ARG A 742 -0.89 -7.57 22.91
N PRO A 743 -1.25 -8.79 23.31
CA PRO A 743 -2.64 -9.24 23.28
C PRO A 743 -3.59 -8.33 24.06
N GLU A 744 -3.10 -7.66 25.12
CA GLU A 744 -3.87 -6.69 25.91
C GLU A 744 -4.45 -5.54 25.07
N ARG A 745 -3.76 -5.10 24.02
CA ARG A 745 -4.23 -4.04 23.11
C ARG A 745 -5.39 -4.52 22.26
N PHE A 746 -5.29 -5.72 21.71
CA PHE A 746 -6.39 -6.34 20.95
C PHE A 746 -7.60 -6.62 21.85
N MET A 747 -7.36 -7.15 23.06
CA MET A 747 -8.42 -7.43 24.02
C MET A 747 -9.16 -6.15 24.43
N GLN A 748 -8.47 -5.01 24.54
CA GLN A 748 -9.07 -3.71 24.81
C GLN A 748 -10.00 -3.24 23.68
N LEU A 749 -9.67 -3.55 22.43
CA LEU A 749 -10.47 -3.20 21.24
C LEU A 749 -11.67 -4.14 21.01
N CYS A 750 -11.75 -5.26 21.73
CA CYS A 750 -12.80 -6.26 21.57
C CYS A 750 -14.15 -5.81 22.16
N ALA A 751 -15.16 -5.69 21.30
CA ALA A 751 -16.55 -5.43 21.65
C ALA A 751 -17.49 -5.92 20.53
N GLU A 752 -18.77 -6.17 20.85
CA GLU A 752 -19.83 -6.42 19.84
C GLU A 752 -19.53 -7.56 18.85
N MET A 753 -18.70 -8.52 19.23
CA MET A 753 -18.22 -9.61 18.36
C MET A 753 -17.50 -9.11 17.09
N ASN A 754 -16.75 -8.01 17.22
CA ASN A 754 -16.10 -7.32 16.10
C ASN A 754 -14.93 -8.10 15.50
N MET A 755 -14.25 -8.94 16.27
CA MET A 755 -13.11 -9.76 15.83
C MET A 755 -13.03 -11.06 16.63
N GLU A 756 -12.09 -11.93 16.29
CA GLU A 756 -11.70 -13.09 17.10
C GLU A 756 -10.25 -12.97 17.53
N VAL A 757 -9.94 -13.35 18.78
CA VAL A 757 -8.57 -13.42 19.28
C VAL A 757 -8.30 -14.85 19.74
N CYS A 758 -7.38 -15.54 19.06
CA CYS A 758 -7.06 -16.94 19.27
C CYS A 758 -5.57 -17.14 19.62
N VAL A 759 -5.30 -18.15 20.43
CA VAL A 759 -3.94 -18.55 20.86
C VAL A 759 -3.82 -20.08 20.69
N PRO A 760 -3.76 -20.57 19.43
CA PRO A 760 -3.73 -22.01 19.16
C PRO A 760 -2.44 -22.65 19.68
N THR A 761 -2.55 -23.84 20.28
CA THR A 761 -1.42 -24.53 20.92
C THR A 761 -1.05 -25.86 20.26
N THR A 762 -1.81 -26.36 19.29
CA THR A 762 -1.51 -27.62 18.58
C THR A 762 -1.66 -27.48 17.08
N ALA A 763 -1.08 -28.42 16.33
CA ALA A 763 -1.20 -28.49 14.88
C ALA A 763 -2.66 -28.66 14.40
N ALA A 764 -3.47 -29.48 15.08
CA ALA A 764 -4.91 -29.61 14.76
C ALA A 764 -5.67 -28.30 14.99
N GLN A 765 -5.31 -27.54 16.04
CA GLN A 765 -5.96 -26.26 16.33
C GLN A 765 -5.73 -25.23 15.20
N VAL A 766 -4.52 -25.05 14.70
CA VAL A 766 -4.28 -24.12 13.58
C VAL A 766 -4.99 -24.61 12.32
N PHE A 767 -5.00 -25.90 12.02
CA PHE A 767 -5.71 -26.45 10.86
C PHE A 767 -7.20 -26.09 10.88
N HIS A 768 -7.88 -26.42 11.98
CA HIS A 768 -9.30 -26.17 12.11
C HIS A 768 -9.64 -24.68 12.23
N MET A 769 -8.79 -23.89 12.87
CA MET A 769 -8.98 -22.43 13.01
C MET A 769 -8.97 -21.75 11.65
N LEU A 770 -7.96 -22.02 10.81
CA LEU A 770 -7.85 -21.43 9.47
C LEU A 770 -8.99 -21.87 8.56
N ARG A 771 -9.37 -23.15 8.62
CA ARG A 771 -10.52 -23.63 7.86
C ARG A 771 -11.82 -22.99 8.33
N ARG A 772 -12.05 -22.90 9.66
CA ARG A 772 -13.21 -22.21 10.25
C ARG A 772 -13.35 -20.79 9.71
N GLN A 773 -12.26 -20.05 9.62
CA GLN A 773 -12.25 -18.67 9.13
C GLN A 773 -12.75 -18.53 7.68
N ALA A 774 -12.44 -19.49 6.82
CA ALA A 774 -12.84 -19.46 5.41
C ALA A 774 -14.24 -20.06 5.15
N VAL A 775 -14.55 -21.24 5.76
CA VAL A 775 -15.79 -21.98 5.42
C VAL A 775 -17.02 -21.46 6.16
N ARG A 776 -16.85 -20.80 7.30
CA ARG A 776 -17.93 -20.20 8.07
C ARG A 776 -18.59 -19.07 7.27
N MET A 777 -19.91 -19.06 7.21
CA MET A 777 -20.71 -18.04 6.50
C MET A 777 -20.84 -16.75 7.35
N GLN A 778 -19.72 -16.25 7.83
CA GLN A 778 -19.54 -14.98 8.54
C GLN A 778 -18.10 -14.51 8.39
N ARG A 779 -17.90 -13.22 8.18
CA ARG A 779 -16.55 -12.63 8.02
C ARG A 779 -16.28 -11.68 9.17
N LYS A 780 -15.34 -12.08 10.03
CA LYS A 780 -14.79 -11.29 11.14
C LYS A 780 -13.27 -11.36 11.06
N PRO A 781 -12.53 -10.29 11.40
CA PRO A 781 -11.08 -10.37 11.55
C PRO A 781 -10.67 -11.42 12.58
N LEU A 782 -9.63 -12.19 12.27
CA LEU A 782 -9.05 -13.21 13.14
C LEU A 782 -7.64 -12.81 13.53
N ILE A 783 -7.42 -12.53 14.81
CA ILE A 783 -6.13 -12.19 15.39
C ILE A 783 -5.55 -13.44 16.05
N VAL A 784 -4.42 -13.91 15.57
CA VAL A 784 -3.78 -15.14 16.03
C VAL A 784 -2.47 -14.82 16.73
N MET A 785 -2.39 -15.08 18.02
CA MET A 785 -1.12 -15.11 18.76
C MET A 785 -0.41 -16.40 18.38
N SER A 786 0.28 -16.40 17.24
CA SER A 786 0.95 -17.58 16.72
C SER A 786 2.21 -17.91 17.51
N PRO A 787 2.52 -19.19 17.79
CA PRO A 787 3.68 -19.56 18.56
C PRO A 787 4.97 -19.46 17.73
N LYS A 788 6.11 -19.54 18.43
CA LYS A 788 7.45 -19.65 17.84
C LYS A 788 8.03 -21.05 18.06
N SER A 789 8.36 -21.43 19.30
CA SER A 789 8.93 -22.76 19.59
C SER A 789 7.94 -23.92 19.39
N LEU A 790 6.63 -23.69 19.60
CA LEU A 790 5.62 -24.73 19.37
C LEU A 790 5.48 -25.15 17.91
N LEU A 791 5.96 -24.36 16.95
CA LEU A 791 5.97 -24.72 15.53
C LEU A 791 6.65 -26.07 15.25
N ARG A 792 7.56 -26.50 16.12
CA ARG A 792 8.29 -27.78 16.03
C ARG A 792 8.27 -28.60 17.33
N HIS A 793 7.46 -28.21 18.28
CA HIS A 793 7.39 -28.90 19.57
C HIS A 793 6.65 -30.24 19.39
N LYS A 794 7.25 -31.33 19.85
CA LYS A 794 6.70 -32.69 19.67
C LYS A 794 5.29 -32.82 20.28
N ASP A 795 5.09 -32.28 21.47
CA ASP A 795 3.81 -32.39 22.20
C ASP A 795 2.74 -31.44 21.62
N ALA A 796 3.10 -30.49 20.73
CA ALA A 796 2.20 -29.63 20.01
C ALA A 796 1.79 -30.19 18.64
N SER A 797 2.39 -31.31 18.21
CA SER A 797 2.00 -32.01 17.00
C SER A 797 0.68 -32.78 17.18
N SER A 798 0.02 -33.12 16.09
CA SER A 798 -1.29 -33.81 16.09
C SER A 798 -1.29 -35.00 15.12
N SER A 799 -2.22 -35.93 15.30
CA SER A 799 -2.43 -37.00 14.34
C SER A 799 -3.21 -36.51 13.11
N LEU A 800 -3.08 -37.19 11.98
CA LEU A 800 -3.92 -36.92 10.79
C LEU A 800 -5.42 -37.13 11.09
N GLU A 801 -5.75 -38.05 11.97
CA GLU A 801 -7.11 -38.35 12.42
C GLU A 801 -7.71 -37.14 13.15
N GLU A 802 -6.93 -36.42 13.99
CA GLU A 802 -7.37 -35.19 14.64
C GLU A 802 -7.68 -34.09 13.62
N LEU A 803 -6.89 -33.98 12.52
CA LEU A 803 -7.17 -33.05 11.43
C LEU A 803 -8.40 -33.49 10.60
N ALA A 804 -8.61 -34.80 10.44
CA ALA A 804 -9.71 -35.33 9.65
C ALA A 804 -11.08 -35.20 10.34
N ASN A 805 -11.13 -35.47 11.65
CA ASN A 805 -12.36 -35.65 12.41
C ASN A 805 -12.55 -34.64 13.56
N GLY A 806 -11.59 -33.72 13.75
CA GLY A 806 -11.62 -32.76 14.85
C GLY A 806 -12.39 -31.49 14.50
N GLU A 807 -12.28 -30.52 15.39
CA GLU A 807 -12.80 -29.17 15.27
C GLU A 807 -11.89 -28.19 15.99
N PHE A 808 -12.06 -26.89 15.77
CA PHE A 808 -11.38 -25.89 16.59
C PHE A 808 -12.01 -25.84 17.98
N LYS A 809 -11.27 -26.34 18.99
CA LYS A 809 -11.68 -26.32 20.38
C LYS A 809 -11.30 -24.98 21.02
N ARG A 810 -12.29 -24.20 21.42
CA ARG A 810 -12.08 -22.90 22.09
C ARG A 810 -11.47 -23.03 23.48
N VAL A 811 -11.72 -24.17 24.15
CA VAL A 811 -11.15 -24.57 25.42
C VAL A 811 -10.70 -26.04 25.30
N ILE A 812 -9.48 -26.31 25.71
CA ILE A 812 -8.95 -27.68 25.82
C ILE A 812 -8.75 -27.97 27.31
N GLY A 813 -9.47 -28.96 27.80
CA GLY A 813 -9.41 -29.39 29.20
C GLY A 813 -8.13 -30.15 29.55
N GLU A 814 -8.09 -30.71 30.75
CA GLU A 814 -7.03 -31.56 31.23
C GLU A 814 -6.83 -32.77 30.32
N VAL A 815 -5.58 -33.05 29.95
CA VAL A 815 -5.23 -34.15 29.02
C VAL A 815 -4.65 -35.38 29.76
N ASP A 816 -4.10 -35.18 30.95
CA ASP A 816 -3.61 -36.30 31.75
C ASP A 816 -4.74 -36.98 32.54
N ASP A 817 -4.59 -38.26 32.81
CA ASP A 817 -5.60 -39.03 33.54
C ASP A 817 -5.56 -38.69 35.07
N LEU A 818 -6.17 -37.55 35.43
CA LEU A 818 -6.33 -37.12 36.82
C LEU A 818 -7.69 -37.49 37.34
N ASP A 819 -7.78 -37.84 38.64
CA ASP A 819 -9.06 -38.01 39.34
C ASP A 819 -9.69 -36.61 39.56
N PRO A 820 -10.75 -36.25 38.87
CA PRO A 820 -11.36 -34.90 38.98
C PRO A 820 -11.85 -34.59 40.42
N LYS A 821 -12.15 -35.58 41.20
CA LYS A 821 -12.60 -35.45 42.63
C LYS A 821 -11.44 -35.10 43.58
N LYS A 822 -10.19 -35.24 43.15
CA LYS A 822 -9.00 -34.87 43.92
C LYS A 822 -8.40 -33.53 43.56
N VAL A 823 -8.81 -32.96 42.43
CA VAL A 823 -8.31 -31.65 41.95
C VAL A 823 -8.74 -30.56 42.94
N LYS A 824 -7.78 -29.82 43.44
CA LYS A 824 -7.95 -28.69 44.39
C LYS A 824 -7.73 -27.32 43.67
N ARG A 825 -6.91 -27.30 42.65
CA ARG A 825 -6.59 -26.11 41.85
C ARG A 825 -6.80 -26.38 40.36
N VAL A 826 -7.39 -25.42 39.66
CA VAL A 826 -7.46 -25.39 38.21
C VAL A 826 -6.63 -24.21 37.70
N ILE A 827 -5.61 -24.46 36.86
CA ILE A 827 -4.85 -23.43 36.21
C ILE A 827 -5.44 -23.20 34.82
N LEU A 828 -5.85 -21.98 34.55
CA LEU A 828 -6.25 -21.49 33.23
C LEU A 828 -5.06 -20.78 32.60
N CYS A 829 -4.71 -21.10 31.38
CA CYS A 829 -3.60 -20.47 30.64
C CYS A 829 -3.86 -20.44 29.13
N CYS A 830 -3.01 -19.73 28.38
CA CYS A 830 -3.01 -19.76 26.92
C CYS A 830 -1.54 -19.81 26.41
N GLY A 831 -1.35 -20.36 25.22
CA GLY A 831 -0.05 -20.37 24.55
C GLY A 831 0.97 -21.36 25.17
N LYS A 832 2.24 -21.05 24.96
CA LYS A 832 3.38 -21.93 25.26
C LYS A 832 3.51 -22.31 26.74
N VAL A 833 3.14 -21.42 27.65
CA VAL A 833 3.24 -21.66 29.09
C VAL A 833 2.55 -22.95 29.56
N TYR A 834 1.52 -23.40 28.81
CA TYR A 834 0.87 -24.69 29.05
C TYR A 834 1.91 -25.83 29.10
N TYR A 835 2.80 -25.91 28.14
CA TYR A 835 3.78 -26.99 28.03
C TYR A 835 4.81 -26.92 29.15
N ASP A 836 5.23 -25.71 29.53
CA ASP A 836 6.14 -25.53 30.69
C ASP A 836 5.48 -25.99 31.98
N LEU A 837 4.19 -25.67 32.19
CA LEU A 837 3.42 -26.06 33.36
C LEU A 837 3.16 -27.59 33.40
N VAL A 838 2.70 -28.20 32.31
CA VAL A 838 2.37 -29.63 32.30
C VAL A 838 3.62 -30.50 32.47
N ASN A 839 4.76 -30.12 31.85
CA ASN A 839 6.00 -30.84 32.00
C ASN A 839 6.53 -30.77 33.45
N ALA A 840 6.54 -29.57 34.06
CA ALA A 840 6.93 -29.41 35.46
C ALA A 840 5.99 -30.13 36.43
N ARG A 841 4.67 -30.14 36.17
CA ARG A 841 3.69 -30.90 36.96
C ARG A 841 3.95 -32.40 36.90
N ARG A 842 4.19 -32.95 35.71
CA ARG A 842 4.50 -34.37 35.46
C ARG A 842 5.79 -34.78 36.18
N GLU A 843 6.87 -33.95 36.04
CA GLU A 843 8.14 -34.17 36.71
C GLU A 843 7.99 -34.22 38.24
N LYS A 844 7.20 -33.28 38.82
CA LYS A 844 6.94 -33.19 40.25
C LYS A 844 5.86 -34.19 40.74
N LYS A 845 5.24 -34.96 39.82
CA LYS A 845 4.16 -35.93 40.11
C LYS A 845 2.97 -35.36 40.90
N ILE A 846 2.60 -34.11 40.56
CA ILE A 846 1.43 -33.41 41.17
C ILE A 846 0.15 -33.88 40.47
N ASN A 847 -0.80 -34.42 41.24
CA ASN A 847 -2.03 -35.04 40.76
C ASN A 847 -3.32 -34.30 41.20
N ASP A 848 -3.22 -33.17 41.90
CA ASP A 848 -4.34 -32.38 42.40
C ASP A 848 -4.45 -30.99 41.78
N ILE A 849 -3.75 -30.75 40.68
CA ILE A 849 -3.79 -29.54 39.88
C ILE A 849 -4.15 -29.90 38.44
N ALA A 850 -5.29 -29.42 37.92
CA ALA A 850 -5.66 -29.54 36.53
C ALA A 850 -5.19 -28.29 35.75
N ILE A 851 -4.80 -28.47 34.49
CA ILE A 851 -4.37 -27.37 33.61
C ILE A 851 -5.28 -27.31 32.37
N VAL A 852 -5.94 -26.19 32.18
CA VAL A 852 -6.95 -25.97 31.14
C VAL A 852 -6.44 -24.82 30.22
N ARG A 853 -6.47 -25.07 28.90
CA ARG A 853 -6.03 -24.10 27.89
C ARG A 853 -7.23 -23.35 27.30
N LEU A 854 -7.13 -22.02 27.24
CA LEU A 854 -7.99 -21.21 26.45
C LEU A 854 -7.33 -20.96 25.08
N GLU A 855 -7.90 -21.56 24.03
CA GLU A 855 -7.41 -21.40 22.64
C GLU A 855 -8.05 -20.19 21.95
N GLN A 856 -9.16 -19.67 22.51
CA GLN A 856 -9.81 -18.44 22.09
C GLN A 856 -10.05 -17.54 23.30
N LEU A 857 -9.55 -16.30 23.22
CA LEU A 857 -9.74 -15.28 24.26
C LEU A 857 -10.98 -14.42 23.98
N TYR A 858 -11.26 -14.16 22.71
CA TYR A 858 -12.46 -13.42 22.29
C TYR A 858 -13.05 -13.99 20.99
N PRO A 859 -14.38 -14.11 20.85
CA PRO A 859 -15.37 -14.00 21.93
C PRO A 859 -15.10 -15.01 23.04
N PHE A 860 -15.34 -14.60 24.30
CA PHE A 860 -14.98 -15.42 25.44
C PHE A 860 -15.77 -16.75 25.45
N PRO A 861 -15.13 -17.93 25.57
CA PRO A 861 -15.74 -19.23 25.38
C PRO A 861 -16.43 -19.71 26.67
N LYS A 862 -17.41 -18.93 27.18
CA LYS A 862 -18.06 -19.09 28.48
C LYS A 862 -18.59 -20.50 28.67
N ASP A 863 -19.44 -20.96 27.75
CA ASP A 863 -20.14 -22.26 27.89
C ASP A 863 -19.16 -23.45 27.89
N SER A 864 -18.10 -23.39 27.10
CA SER A 864 -17.06 -24.40 27.02
C SER A 864 -16.24 -24.46 28.32
N LEU A 865 -15.93 -23.28 28.87
CA LEU A 865 -15.17 -23.18 30.11
C LEU A 865 -16.00 -23.62 31.33
N GLU A 866 -17.31 -23.27 31.39
CA GLU A 866 -18.24 -23.73 32.44
C GLU A 866 -18.31 -25.25 32.48
N LYS A 867 -18.46 -25.89 31.32
CA LYS A 867 -18.47 -27.35 31.21
C LYS A 867 -17.21 -27.98 31.71
N GLU A 868 -16.05 -27.33 31.43
CA GLU A 868 -14.76 -27.84 31.88
C GLU A 868 -14.56 -27.69 33.39
N LEU A 869 -14.84 -26.51 33.95
CA LEU A 869 -14.72 -26.25 35.38
C LEU A 869 -15.66 -27.12 36.24
N ALA A 870 -16.83 -27.43 35.73
CA ALA A 870 -17.81 -28.31 36.41
C ALA A 870 -17.27 -29.72 36.68
N LYS A 871 -16.25 -30.18 35.98
CA LYS A 871 -15.60 -31.47 36.21
C LYS A 871 -14.85 -31.51 37.54
N TYR A 872 -14.47 -30.36 38.11
CA TYR A 872 -13.61 -30.25 39.31
C TYR A 872 -14.36 -29.71 40.54
N PRO A 873 -15.31 -30.45 41.12
CA PRO A 873 -16.21 -29.92 42.15
C PRO A 873 -15.54 -29.60 43.51
N LYS A 874 -14.29 -30.05 43.70
CA LYS A 874 -13.52 -29.79 44.93
C LYS A 874 -12.43 -28.71 44.72
N ALA A 875 -12.30 -28.14 43.52
CA ALA A 875 -11.35 -27.10 43.30
C ALA A 875 -11.77 -25.81 44.03
N THR A 876 -10.85 -25.30 44.87
CA THR A 876 -11.08 -24.07 45.65
C THR A 876 -10.31 -22.89 45.05
N GLU A 877 -9.34 -23.16 44.20
CA GLU A 877 -8.53 -22.16 43.55
C GLU A 877 -8.63 -22.27 42.01
N VAL A 878 -8.94 -21.16 41.34
CA VAL A 878 -8.86 -21.01 39.90
C VAL A 878 -7.79 -19.97 39.63
N VAL A 879 -6.73 -20.39 38.95
CA VAL A 879 -5.53 -19.55 38.70
C VAL A 879 -5.46 -19.17 37.24
N TRP A 880 -5.43 -17.87 36.92
CA TRP A 880 -4.98 -17.42 35.64
C TRP A 880 -3.45 -17.37 35.63
N CYS A 881 -2.81 -18.13 34.76
CA CYS A 881 -1.36 -18.14 34.58
C CYS A 881 -0.99 -17.63 33.18
N GLN A 882 -0.21 -16.56 33.10
CA GLN A 882 0.24 -15.95 31.85
C GLN A 882 1.76 -15.72 31.86
N GLU A 883 2.37 -15.78 30.66
CA GLU A 883 3.81 -15.48 30.48
C GLU A 883 4.12 -13.99 30.56
N GLU A 884 3.14 -13.17 30.22
CA GLU A 884 3.24 -11.72 30.14
C GLU A 884 3.39 -11.13 31.56
N PRO A 885 3.98 -9.91 31.63
CA PRO A 885 3.98 -9.14 32.87
C PRO A 885 2.55 -8.88 33.39
N ARG A 886 2.44 -8.67 34.71
CA ARG A 886 1.14 -8.48 35.39
C ARG A 886 0.25 -7.41 34.78
N ASN A 887 0.84 -6.32 34.26
CA ASN A 887 0.13 -5.20 33.64
C ASN A 887 -0.15 -5.39 32.14
N GLN A 888 0.19 -6.56 31.59
CA GLN A 888 0.05 -6.92 30.18
C GLN A 888 -0.71 -8.26 30.05
N GLY A 889 -0.87 -8.76 28.82
CA GLY A 889 -1.57 -10.01 28.56
C GLY A 889 -3.08 -9.92 28.76
N ALA A 890 -3.74 -11.06 28.96
CA ALA A 890 -5.20 -11.15 29.03
C ALA A 890 -5.78 -10.94 30.43
N TRP A 891 -4.96 -10.86 31.49
CA TRP A 891 -5.44 -10.80 32.87
C TRP A 891 -6.50 -9.73 33.15
N TYR A 892 -6.21 -8.46 32.76
CA TYR A 892 -7.15 -7.37 33.03
C TYR A 892 -8.48 -7.53 32.29
N TRP A 893 -8.45 -8.08 31.09
CA TRP A 893 -9.64 -8.40 30.32
C TRP A 893 -10.50 -9.44 31.06
N ILE A 894 -9.89 -10.55 31.48
CA ILE A 894 -10.59 -11.65 32.15
C ILE A 894 -11.13 -11.21 33.50
N ALA A 895 -10.32 -10.52 34.30
CA ALA A 895 -10.70 -10.09 35.65
C ALA A 895 -11.75 -8.95 35.64
N SER A 896 -11.58 -7.92 34.79
CA SER A 896 -12.44 -6.74 34.80
C SER A 896 -13.82 -6.96 34.19
N ARG A 897 -13.96 -7.95 33.31
CA ARG A 897 -15.23 -8.25 32.64
C ARG A 897 -16.07 -9.30 33.40
N HIS A 898 -15.62 -9.72 34.55
CA HIS A 898 -16.35 -10.73 35.38
C HIS A 898 -16.73 -11.99 34.61
N HIS A 899 -15.90 -12.36 33.60
CA HIS A 899 -16.17 -13.50 32.74
C HIS A 899 -16.29 -14.83 33.49
N LEU A 900 -15.64 -14.94 34.65
CA LEU A 900 -15.58 -16.14 35.48
C LEU A 900 -16.49 -16.05 36.70
N ASP A 901 -17.12 -14.93 37.02
CA ASP A 901 -17.90 -14.76 38.25
C ASP A 901 -19.07 -15.74 38.37
N SER A 902 -19.71 -16.04 37.23
CA SER A 902 -20.81 -17.02 37.22
C SER A 902 -20.34 -18.48 37.26
N GLN A 903 -19.06 -18.75 36.92
CA GLN A 903 -18.46 -20.07 36.95
C GLN A 903 -17.76 -20.37 38.27
N LEU A 904 -17.37 -19.33 39.00
CA LEU A 904 -16.72 -19.47 40.29
C LEU A 904 -17.80 -19.76 41.36
N GLY A 905 -17.73 -20.90 42.00
CA GLY A 905 -18.54 -21.16 43.16
C GLY A 905 -18.20 -20.22 44.32
N THR A 906 -19.10 -20.07 45.31
CA THR A 906 -18.91 -19.17 46.49
C THR A 906 -17.65 -19.46 47.31
N LYS A 907 -17.03 -20.63 47.12
CA LYS A 907 -15.80 -21.05 47.81
C LYS A 907 -14.54 -20.91 46.94
N GLN A 908 -14.66 -20.59 45.68
CA GLN A 908 -13.56 -20.48 44.76
C GLN A 908 -12.99 -19.04 44.71
N LYS A 909 -11.67 -18.94 44.63
CA LYS A 909 -10.96 -17.66 44.48
C LYS A 909 -10.25 -17.62 43.13
N MET A 910 -10.41 -16.50 42.44
CA MET A 910 -9.62 -16.22 41.26
C MET A 910 -8.27 -15.61 41.64
N LEU A 911 -7.19 -16.24 41.19
CA LEU A 911 -5.81 -15.87 41.51
C LEU A 911 -5.05 -15.59 40.21
N LEU A 912 -3.99 -14.78 40.30
CA LEU A 912 -3.10 -14.46 39.18
C LEU A 912 -1.69 -14.99 39.43
N VAL A 913 -1.11 -15.66 38.46
CA VAL A 913 0.32 -15.94 38.39
C VAL A 913 0.85 -15.36 37.09
N SER A 914 1.83 -14.48 37.20
CA SER A 914 2.41 -13.73 36.05
C SER A 914 3.83 -13.28 36.36
N ARG A 915 4.54 -12.77 35.38
CA ARG A 915 5.79 -12.02 35.64
C ARG A 915 5.47 -10.72 36.39
N PRO A 916 6.44 -10.12 37.08
CA PRO A 916 6.30 -8.80 37.68
C PRO A 916 5.85 -7.75 36.65
N ALA A 917 5.09 -6.73 37.12
CA ALA A 917 4.70 -5.62 36.25
C ALA A 917 5.95 -4.93 35.67
N SER A 918 5.88 -4.59 34.39
CA SER A 918 7.01 -4.01 33.64
C SER A 918 6.53 -3.04 32.59
N SER A 919 7.26 -1.97 32.37
CA SER A 919 7.06 -1.05 31.24
C SER A 919 7.54 -1.67 29.91
N SER A 920 8.50 -2.57 29.95
CA SER A 920 9.00 -3.35 28.82
C SER A 920 8.21 -4.66 28.68
N PRO A 921 7.91 -5.13 27.46
CA PRO A 921 7.20 -6.40 27.28
C PRO A 921 7.94 -7.58 27.90
N ALA A 922 9.27 -7.66 27.72
CA ALA A 922 10.10 -8.75 28.21
C ALA A 922 11.46 -8.24 28.67
N VAL A 923 12.17 -9.08 29.43
CA VAL A 923 13.54 -8.80 29.86
C VAL A 923 14.55 -9.09 28.76
N GLY A 924 15.63 -8.30 28.68
CA GLY A 924 16.68 -8.43 27.66
C GLY A 924 17.69 -9.57 27.90
N TYR A 925 17.85 -10.01 29.13
CA TYR A 925 18.86 -11.00 29.50
C TYR A 925 18.27 -12.41 29.68
N LEU A 926 18.83 -13.40 29.01
CA LEU A 926 18.36 -14.80 29.06
C LEU A 926 18.37 -15.35 30.49
N ALA A 927 19.39 -15.03 31.29
CA ALA A 927 19.48 -15.48 32.70
C ALA A 927 18.28 -14.98 33.51
N LYS A 928 17.90 -13.71 33.35
CA LYS A 928 16.74 -13.11 34.02
C LYS A 928 15.41 -13.67 33.50
N HIS A 929 15.33 -13.97 32.21
CA HIS A 929 14.19 -14.66 31.63
C HIS A 929 14.00 -16.05 32.30
N ASN A 930 15.05 -16.83 32.39
CA ASN A 930 15.01 -18.16 32.98
C ASN A 930 14.63 -18.11 34.47
N GLU A 931 15.20 -17.17 35.23
CA GLU A 931 14.81 -16.91 36.62
C GLU A 931 13.32 -16.63 36.77
N GLN A 932 12.77 -15.70 35.95
CA GLN A 932 11.35 -15.34 35.99
C GLN A 932 10.46 -16.50 35.54
N THR A 933 10.86 -17.27 34.53
CA THR A 933 10.11 -18.44 34.07
C THR A 933 10.03 -19.51 35.17
N LYS A 934 11.16 -19.80 35.85
CA LYS A 934 11.19 -20.71 36.97
C LYS A 934 10.28 -20.25 38.09
N ALA A 935 10.39 -19.00 38.50
CA ALA A 935 9.53 -18.42 39.56
C ALA A 935 8.04 -18.50 39.22
N LEU A 936 7.66 -18.25 37.97
CA LEU A 936 6.29 -18.33 37.48
C LEU A 936 5.75 -19.78 37.60
N ILE A 937 6.50 -20.77 37.13
CA ILE A 937 6.11 -22.18 37.19
C ILE A 937 6.01 -22.66 38.63
N GLU A 938 6.98 -22.30 39.47
CA GLU A 938 6.98 -22.65 40.90
C GLU A 938 5.79 -22.04 41.64
N SER A 939 5.43 -20.79 41.34
CA SER A 939 4.27 -20.16 41.93
C SER A 939 2.95 -20.78 41.43
N ALA A 940 2.82 -21.10 40.15
CA ALA A 940 1.59 -21.72 39.60
C ALA A 940 1.31 -23.11 40.20
N LEU A 941 2.37 -23.93 40.38
CA LEU A 941 2.25 -25.30 40.88
C LEU A 941 2.42 -25.42 42.41
N GLY A 942 2.83 -24.37 43.10
CA GLY A 942 3.10 -24.34 44.53
C GLY A 942 2.31 -23.30 45.30
N LYS A 943 2.95 -22.59 46.20
CA LYS A 943 2.35 -21.49 46.96
C LYS A 943 2.39 -20.23 46.11
N ILE A 944 1.21 -19.60 45.91
CA ILE A 944 1.15 -18.32 45.19
C ILE A 944 1.55 -17.24 46.18
N GLU A 945 2.64 -16.52 45.83
CA GLU A 945 3.10 -15.35 46.56
C GLU A 945 2.64 -14.09 45.79
N TYR A 946 1.99 -13.15 46.52
CA TYR A 946 1.35 -11.94 45.97
C TYR A 946 2.34 -10.78 45.82
#